data_35a75a08b9e3231bf3af47274038517e
#
_entry.id   35a75a08b9e3231bf3af47274038517e
#
_cell.length_a   1.000
_cell.length_b   1.000
_cell.length_c   1.000
_cell.angle_alpha   90.00
_cell.angle_beta   90.00
_cell.angle_gamma   90.00
#
_symmetry.space_group_name_H-M   'P 1'
#
loop_
_entity.id
_entity.type
_entity.pdbx_description
1 polymer ?
#
loop_
_entity_poly.entity_id
_entity_poly.type
_entity_poly.pdbx_seq_one_letter_code
_entity_poly.pdbx_strand_id
1 'polypeptide(L)'
;MSVDAADRPGLLPVAVRPDFRLVALAALVALTASYGSVLYHVTDVVGGSRLMLAVLVGCVTLALAVGRILRVRTALFLTCLFVGGGVAVYFLSVPASQRALLSPARILSDTVALLTGLSVLRLTQANVWALSAAPAPVFLSWYLVVRRHYVGSVTVGGGALTLLVLTGDAGTLTTLTGVVGAAGVVGFGTLDRYGGTSAQTDTLVILFVVMVVTASTLSLAAPTRAGPVLPDRTSPTGVTSFVDAGDSVQVVGTIRLSPRVQFSVESPGESYWATATYDRYTGSGWVRTGDTDPYVGRLREPVGGGAELRQTVTAETELGAMPAAWRPTAVDGIADTRVRVTPQGSIRPATTIDPDESYTVTSRVPDTSADELRAAGTDYPDGVVEQYTRLPASTPDRVAARAANVTADAETPYGKAVAVESYLESTKRYSLTVERPEGDVADAFLFEMDAGYCTYFATTMVAMLRAEGVPARFVTGYTPGERVDDDEYVVRGLDSHAWVQVYVPDEGWIRFDPTPSEPRESAERARITDARQSGEPGVDTESPRTTPTPTGGDGEGSSADATPTPAGNASVGTGDPGAIGDIGPTASSSADSGPTLPSTETLALWGVVLVGVGAAIRRTGAGGRAIRAVWLRRRGPRRNPDADAVRAFDRLAYLLERQERPRRPGETPRAYVSSVTTDDRARRVLATYERARYGDGVDRAAADAAADAVDELVRERTLPTRPFVR
;
A
#
# COMPACT_ATOMS: atom_id res chain seq x y z
N MET A 1 70.21 -9.48 45.03
CA MET A 1 70.24 -9.21 43.57
C MET A 1 68.79 -9.26 43.09
N SER A 2 68.24 -8.12 42.99
CA SER A 2 66.91 -7.84 42.45
C SER A 2 66.93 -7.90 40.96
N VAL A 3 65.91 -8.51 40.34
CA VAL A 3 65.63 -8.37 38.92
C VAL A 3 64.19 -7.91 38.77
N ASP A 4 64.11 -6.70 38.27
CA ASP A 4 62.93 -5.97 37.84
C ASP A 4 62.04 -6.83 36.93
N ALA A 5 60.76 -6.91 37.22
CA ALA A 5 59.72 -7.32 36.29
C ALA A 5 59.10 -6.09 35.64
N ALA A 6 59.59 -5.84 34.41
CA ALA A 6 59.18 -4.73 33.55
C ALA A 6 57.70 -4.59 33.39
N ASP A 7 57.28 -3.40 33.57
CA ASP A 7 56.04 -2.71 33.20
C ASP A 7 55.65 -3.01 31.77
N ARG A 8 54.57 -3.75 31.56
CA ARG A 8 53.91 -3.91 30.24
C ARG A 8 52.79 -2.87 30.17
N PRO A 9 52.92 -1.88 29.26
CA PRO A 9 51.80 -0.95 29.02
C PRO A 9 50.60 -1.74 28.47
N GLY A 10 49.56 -1.80 29.27
CA GLY A 10 48.28 -2.32 28.83
C GLY A 10 47.75 -1.52 27.63
N LEU A 11 47.63 -2.20 26.49
CA LEU A 11 46.90 -1.71 25.35
C LEU A 11 45.41 -1.51 25.77
N LEU A 12 45.11 -0.30 26.23
CA LEU A 12 43.72 0.12 26.37
C LEU A 12 43.10 0.10 24.97
N PRO A 13 41.92 -0.49 24.76
CA PRO A 13 41.25 -0.42 23.47
C PRO A 13 41.00 1.06 23.17
N VAL A 14 41.56 1.52 22.05
CA VAL A 14 41.25 2.84 21.48
C VAL A 14 39.75 2.87 21.29
N ALA A 15 39.04 3.59 22.16
CA ALA A 15 37.63 3.85 22.01
C ALA A 15 37.48 4.71 20.73
N VAL A 16 37.17 4.09 19.63
CA VAL A 16 36.78 4.78 18.39
C VAL A 16 35.57 5.62 18.75
N ARG A 17 35.75 6.93 18.93
CA ARG A 17 34.65 7.89 19.10
C ARG A 17 33.90 7.93 17.76
N PRO A 18 32.64 7.53 17.72
CA PRO A 18 31.86 7.62 16.49
C PRO A 18 31.79 9.10 16.06
N ASP A 19 32.15 9.38 14.82
CA ASP A 19 31.94 10.69 14.23
C ASP A 19 30.41 10.90 14.01
N PHE A 20 29.74 11.52 14.97
CA PHE A 20 28.28 11.74 14.96
C PHE A 20 27.83 12.49 13.70
N ARG A 21 28.71 13.27 13.08
CA ARG A 21 28.44 13.95 11.82
C ARG A 21 28.28 12.97 10.66
N LEU A 22 29.18 11.97 10.57
CA LEU A 22 29.06 10.93 9.53
C LEU A 22 27.80 10.10 9.70
N VAL A 23 27.44 9.78 10.94
CA VAL A 23 26.18 9.06 11.22
C VAL A 23 24.96 9.89 10.85
N ALA A 24 24.94 11.19 11.15
CA ALA A 24 23.88 12.09 10.75
C ALA A 24 23.77 12.24 9.21
N LEU A 25 24.90 12.23 8.49
CA LEU A 25 24.93 12.23 7.03
C LEU A 25 24.39 10.91 6.45
N ALA A 26 24.76 9.78 7.02
CA ALA A 26 24.20 8.47 6.62
C ALA A 26 22.68 8.39 6.84
N ALA A 27 22.20 8.95 7.96
CA ALA A 27 20.77 9.07 8.23
C ALA A 27 20.06 10.00 7.23
N LEU A 28 20.72 11.08 6.78
CA LEU A 28 20.18 11.96 5.73
C LEU A 28 20.11 11.25 4.37
N VAL A 29 21.09 10.39 4.05
CA VAL A 29 21.03 9.53 2.84
C VAL A 29 19.78 8.64 2.90
N ALA A 30 19.50 8.00 4.04
CA ALA A 30 18.33 7.15 4.21
C ALA A 30 17.01 7.96 4.05
N LEU A 31 16.92 9.15 4.64
CA LEU A 31 15.76 10.05 4.47
C LEU A 31 15.59 10.47 3.00
N THR A 32 16.69 10.87 2.33
CA THR A 32 16.65 11.29 0.93
C THR A 32 16.31 10.13 0.00
N ALA A 33 16.86 8.95 0.25
CA ALA A 33 16.56 7.74 -0.51
C ALA A 33 15.07 7.33 -0.36
N SER A 34 14.49 7.52 0.82
CA SER A 34 13.07 7.24 1.07
C SER A 34 12.15 8.02 0.13
N TYR A 35 12.11 9.35 0.21
CA TYR A 35 11.25 10.13 -0.68
C TYR A 35 11.75 10.18 -2.12
N GLY A 36 13.06 10.08 -2.34
CA GLY A 36 13.68 10.03 -3.66
C GLY A 36 13.31 8.77 -4.45
N SER A 37 13.19 7.61 -3.79
CA SER A 37 12.75 6.36 -4.45
C SER A 37 11.32 6.44 -4.94
N VAL A 38 10.42 7.12 -4.21
CA VAL A 38 9.04 7.34 -4.67
C VAL A 38 9.03 8.22 -5.92
N LEU A 39 9.75 9.35 -5.92
CA LEU A 39 9.84 10.23 -7.09
C LEU A 39 10.52 9.54 -8.29
N TYR A 40 11.53 8.70 -8.02
CA TYR A 40 12.15 7.86 -9.04
C TYR A 40 11.14 6.88 -9.64
N HIS A 41 10.36 6.20 -8.82
CA HIS A 41 9.32 5.28 -9.28
C HIS A 41 8.27 5.98 -10.15
N VAL A 42 7.79 7.16 -9.73
CA VAL A 42 6.88 7.98 -10.54
C VAL A 42 7.47 8.26 -11.93
N THR A 43 8.76 8.67 -11.99
CA THR A 43 9.42 8.96 -13.28
C THR A 43 9.83 7.71 -14.04
N ASP A 44 9.95 6.56 -13.41
CA ASP A 44 10.18 5.28 -14.08
C ASP A 44 8.93 4.81 -14.81
N VAL A 45 7.76 5.01 -14.19
CA VAL A 45 6.45 4.70 -14.77
C VAL A 45 6.10 5.60 -15.96
N VAL A 46 6.25 6.93 -15.82
CA VAL A 46 5.82 7.90 -16.84
C VAL A 46 6.94 8.39 -17.77
N GLY A 47 8.17 7.91 -17.56
CA GLY A 47 9.37 8.28 -18.31
C GLY A 47 10.20 9.37 -17.64
N GLY A 48 11.55 9.26 -17.76
CA GLY A 48 12.49 10.25 -17.22
C GLY A 48 13.29 9.82 -16.01
N SER A 49 13.32 8.54 -15.65
CA SER A 49 14.03 8.01 -14.47
C SER A 49 15.54 8.34 -14.45
N ARG A 50 16.22 8.29 -15.60
CA ARG A 50 17.64 8.70 -15.70
C ARG A 50 17.84 10.18 -15.39
N LEU A 51 16.94 11.03 -15.86
CA LEU A 51 16.99 12.47 -15.58
C LEU A 51 16.69 12.73 -14.08
N MET A 52 15.73 12.03 -13.48
CA MET A 52 15.45 12.12 -12.05
C MET A 52 16.69 11.77 -11.22
N LEU A 53 17.38 10.67 -11.53
CA LEU A 53 18.60 10.31 -10.83
C LEU A 53 19.69 11.39 -10.97
N ALA A 54 19.86 11.94 -12.17
CA ALA A 54 20.80 13.04 -12.41
C ALA A 54 20.44 14.29 -11.59
N VAL A 55 19.16 14.63 -11.49
CA VAL A 55 18.64 15.75 -10.67
C VAL A 55 18.92 15.51 -9.19
N LEU A 56 18.62 14.32 -8.66
CA LEU A 56 18.89 14.00 -7.25
C LEU A 56 20.38 14.11 -6.91
N VAL A 57 21.25 13.47 -7.71
CA VAL A 57 22.70 13.53 -7.53
C VAL A 57 23.23 14.96 -7.73
N GLY A 58 22.75 15.67 -8.74
CA GLY A 58 23.13 17.05 -9.00
C GLY A 58 22.79 18.00 -7.87
N CYS A 59 21.58 17.85 -7.27
CA CYS A 59 21.17 18.67 -6.13
C CYS A 59 22.01 18.38 -4.87
N VAL A 60 22.35 17.12 -4.60
CA VAL A 60 23.22 16.75 -3.49
C VAL A 60 24.62 17.32 -3.68
N THR A 61 25.22 17.12 -4.87
CA THR A 61 26.57 17.63 -5.17
C THR A 61 26.63 19.16 -5.11
N LEU A 62 25.62 19.84 -5.65
CA LEU A 62 25.49 21.29 -5.56
C LEU A 62 25.38 21.74 -4.10
N ALA A 63 24.52 21.11 -3.29
CA ALA A 63 24.37 21.46 -1.87
C ALA A 63 25.68 21.28 -1.08
N LEU A 64 26.46 20.22 -1.36
CA LEU A 64 27.77 20.00 -0.74
C LEU A 64 28.80 21.05 -1.18
N ALA A 65 28.82 21.39 -2.47
CA ALA A 65 29.78 22.36 -3.04
C ALA A 65 29.51 23.78 -2.50
N VAL A 66 28.26 24.24 -2.52
CA VAL A 66 27.92 25.62 -2.14
C VAL A 66 27.53 25.78 -0.66
N GLY A 67 27.32 24.68 0.05
CA GLY A 67 26.82 24.68 1.42
C GLY A 67 27.68 25.45 2.42
N ARG A 68 28.97 25.60 2.18
CA ARG A 68 29.88 26.39 3.00
C ARG A 68 30.00 27.86 2.57
N ILE A 69 29.70 28.18 1.33
CA ILE A 69 29.88 29.49 0.69
C ILE A 69 28.62 30.34 0.81
N LEU A 70 27.47 29.81 0.45
CA LEU A 70 26.21 30.56 0.41
C LEU A 70 25.68 30.86 1.82
N ARG A 71 25.10 32.04 1.98
CA ARG A 71 24.34 32.39 3.19
C ARG A 71 22.98 31.69 3.18
N VAL A 72 22.43 31.37 4.36
CA VAL A 72 21.14 30.68 4.49
C VAL A 72 20.00 31.43 3.77
N ARG A 73 19.96 32.76 3.85
CA ARG A 73 18.96 33.59 3.15
C ARG A 73 19.04 33.43 1.63
N THR A 74 20.26 33.38 1.09
CA THR A 74 20.49 33.18 -0.37
C THR A 74 20.09 31.76 -0.80
N ALA A 75 20.39 30.74 0.01
CA ALA A 75 19.99 29.36 -0.27
C ALA A 75 18.46 29.19 -0.24
N LEU A 76 17.78 29.81 0.73
CA LEU A 76 16.31 29.83 0.79
C LEU A 76 15.72 30.55 -0.44
N PHE A 77 16.27 31.71 -0.82
CA PHE A 77 15.83 32.41 -2.03
C PHE A 77 15.97 31.55 -3.29
N LEU A 78 17.12 30.87 -3.47
CA LEU A 78 17.34 29.95 -4.59
C LEU A 78 16.36 28.79 -4.55
N THR A 79 16.07 28.23 -3.37
CA THR A 79 15.07 27.17 -3.22
C THR A 79 13.68 27.65 -3.61
N CYS A 80 13.27 28.86 -3.19
CA CYS A 80 12.01 29.46 -3.62
C CYS A 80 11.95 29.68 -5.14
N LEU A 81 13.08 30.05 -5.73
CA LEU A 81 13.19 30.20 -7.19
C LEU A 81 13.06 28.85 -7.91
N PHE A 82 13.66 27.79 -7.38
CA PHE A 82 13.49 26.42 -7.92
C PHE A 82 12.04 25.96 -7.81
N VAL A 83 11.39 26.17 -6.67
CA VAL A 83 9.97 25.82 -6.49
C VAL A 83 9.10 26.62 -7.44
N GLY A 84 9.26 27.95 -7.50
CA GLY A 84 8.49 28.81 -8.37
C GLY A 84 8.72 28.51 -9.86
N GLY A 85 9.97 28.25 -10.24
CA GLY A 85 10.33 27.84 -11.61
C GLY A 85 9.76 26.48 -11.95
N GLY A 86 9.84 25.52 -11.03
CA GLY A 86 9.26 24.18 -11.21
C GLY A 86 7.74 24.21 -11.37
N VAL A 87 7.04 24.97 -10.51
CA VAL A 87 5.59 25.19 -10.63
C VAL A 87 5.23 25.85 -11.96
N ALA A 88 6.01 26.85 -12.39
CA ALA A 88 5.80 27.52 -13.67
C ALA A 88 5.98 26.55 -14.87
N VAL A 89 7.05 25.73 -14.85
CA VAL A 89 7.30 24.71 -15.88
C VAL A 89 6.16 23.70 -15.92
N TYR A 90 5.74 23.20 -14.75
CA TYR A 90 4.60 22.27 -14.65
C TYR A 90 3.33 22.92 -15.21
N PHE A 91 3.00 24.14 -14.82
CA PHE A 91 1.80 24.84 -15.28
C PHE A 91 1.82 25.11 -16.79
N LEU A 92 2.99 25.41 -17.36
CA LEU A 92 3.17 25.60 -18.80
C LEU A 92 3.08 24.28 -19.59
N SER A 93 3.42 23.15 -18.98
CA SER A 93 3.32 21.82 -19.60
C SER A 93 1.87 21.31 -19.67
N VAL A 94 0.95 21.83 -18.84
CA VAL A 94 -0.48 21.49 -18.91
C VAL A 94 -1.08 22.11 -20.18
N PRO A 95 -1.83 21.35 -21.02
CA PRO A 95 -2.46 21.85 -22.23
C PRO A 95 -3.33 23.09 -22.00
N ALA A 96 -3.35 24.01 -22.96
CA ALA A 96 -4.06 25.29 -22.83
C ALA A 96 -5.57 25.11 -22.59
N SER A 97 -6.17 24.07 -23.15
CA SER A 97 -7.58 23.72 -22.98
C SER A 97 -7.90 23.33 -21.51
N GLN A 98 -7.00 22.61 -20.85
CA GLN A 98 -7.16 22.24 -19.44
C GLN A 98 -6.84 23.41 -18.50
N ARG A 99 -5.90 24.30 -18.88
CA ARG A 99 -5.60 25.52 -18.11
C ARG A 99 -6.78 26.49 -18.03
N ALA A 100 -7.60 26.55 -19.10
CA ALA A 100 -8.80 27.39 -19.12
C ALA A 100 -9.90 26.92 -18.14
N LEU A 101 -9.87 25.64 -17.73
CA LEU A 101 -10.82 25.05 -16.77
C LEU A 101 -10.36 25.16 -15.30
N LEU A 102 -9.16 25.68 -15.05
CA LEU A 102 -8.62 25.83 -13.70
C LEU A 102 -9.29 27.00 -12.97
N SER A 103 -10.33 26.73 -12.21
CA SER A 103 -10.88 27.67 -11.23
C SER A 103 -10.14 27.53 -9.88
N PRO A 104 -10.06 28.59 -9.06
CA PRO A 104 -9.47 28.50 -7.71
C PRO A 104 -10.13 27.43 -6.85
N ALA A 105 -11.42 27.18 -7.01
CA ALA A 105 -12.16 26.13 -6.30
C ALA A 105 -11.71 24.74 -6.72
N ARG A 106 -11.45 24.51 -8.01
CA ARG A 106 -10.96 23.24 -8.54
C ARG A 106 -9.52 22.96 -8.11
N ILE A 107 -8.65 23.97 -8.13
CA ILE A 107 -7.27 23.85 -7.61
C ILE A 107 -7.27 23.47 -6.12
N LEU A 108 -8.17 24.07 -5.33
CA LEU A 108 -8.31 23.73 -3.92
C LEU A 108 -8.83 22.30 -3.72
N SER A 109 -9.86 21.90 -4.46
CA SER A 109 -10.40 20.54 -4.48
C SER A 109 -9.32 19.51 -4.82
N ASP A 110 -8.57 19.70 -5.90
CA ASP A 110 -7.51 18.81 -6.35
C ASP A 110 -6.36 18.73 -5.35
N THR A 111 -6.02 19.87 -4.71
CA THR A 111 -5.02 19.90 -3.63
C THR A 111 -5.48 19.10 -2.41
N VAL A 112 -6.75 19.22 -2.02
CA VAL A 112 -7.34 18.44 -0.92
C VAL A 112 -7.36 16.95 -1.31
N ALA A 113 -7.75 16.61 -2.52
CA ALA A 113 -7.75 15.23 -3.01
C ALA A 113 -6.35 14.60 -2.99
N LEU A 114 -5.32 15.34 -3.43
CA LEU A 114 -3.91 14.91 -3.32
C LEU A 114 -3.50 14.65 -1.87
N LEU A 115 -3.87 15.52 -0.94
CA LEU A 115 -3.54 15.39 0.48
C LEU A 115 -4.38 14.30 1.21
N THR A 116 -5.41 13.78 0.57
CA THR A 116 -6.30 12.73 1.13
C THR A 116 -6.15 11.37 0.46
N GLY A 117 -5.05 11.14 -0.28
CA GLY A 117 -4.69 9.82 -0.82
C GLY A 117 -4.82 9.69 -2.34
N LEU A 118 -5.01 10.78 -3.07
CA LEU A 118 -4.92 10.75 -4.53
C LEU A 118 -3.44 10.65 -4.95
N SER A 119 -3.05 9.56 -5.61
CA SER A 119 -1.67 9.36 -6.07
C SER A 119 -1.19 10.48 -7.01
N VAL A 120 0.08 10.86 -6.86
CA VAL A 120 0.77 11.80 -7.76
C VAL A 120 0.75 11.35 -9.22
N LEU A 121 0.69 10.03 -9.47
CA LEU A 121 0.56 9.47 -10.82
C LEU A 121 -0.72 9.89 -11.55
N ARG A 122 -1.74 10.37 -10.85
CA ARG A 122 -2.98 10.91 -11.44
C ARG A 122 -2.85 12.35 -11.91
N LEU A 123 -1.75 13.03 -11.60
CA LEU A 123 -1.53 14.38 -12.09
C LEU A 123 -1.25 14.36 -13.59
N THR A 124 -1.86 15.27 -14.31
CA THR A 124 -1.48 15.57 -15.69
C THR A 124 0.01 15.92 -15.72
N GLN A 125 0.80 15.25 -16.59
CA GLN A 125 2.26 15.46 -16.65
C GLN A 125 2.99 15.13 -15.31
N ALA A 126 2.67 13.98 -14.68
CA ALA A 126 3.26 13.55 -13.41
C ALA A 126 4.79 13.50 -13.43
N ASN A 127 5.42 13.18 -14.58
CA ASN A 127 6.87 13.23 -14.77
C ASN A 127 7.43 14.66 -14.62
N VAL A 128 6.78 15.65 -15.23
CA VAL A 128 7.20 17.06 -15.11
C VAL A 128 7.02 17.56 -13.69
N TRP A 129 5.92 17.17 -13.04
CA TRP A 129 5.68 17.48 -11.64
C TRP A 129 6.78 16.89 -10.73
N ALA A 130 7.09 15.61 -10.86
CA ALA A 130 8.10 14.94 -10.03
C ALA A 130 9.49 15.55 -10.23
N LEU A 131 9.90 15.79 -11.46
CA LEU A 131 11.17 16.46 -11.79
C LEU A 131 11.24 17.90 -11.28
N SER A 132 10.11 18.61 -11.23
CA SER A 132 10.03 19.99 -10.74
C SER A 132 10.00 20.07 -9.22
N ALA A 133 9.38 19.10 -8.56
CA ALA A 133 9.24 19.04 -7.09
C ALA A 133 10.51 18.55 -6.37
N ALA A 134 11.28 17.63 -7.00
CA ALA A 134 12.46 16.99 -6.39
C ALA A 134 13.60 17.93 -5.98
N PRO A 135 14.02 18.94 -6.78
CA PRO A 135 15.24 19.72 -6.52
C PRO A 135 15.21 20.46 -5.19
N ALA A 136 14.10 21.07 -4.83
CA ALA A 136 13.97 21.94 -3.67
C ALA A 136 14.19 21.20 -2.33
N PRO A 137 13.48 20.11 -2.01
CA PRO A 137 13.67 19.40 -0.76
C PRO A 137 15.05 18.71 -0.68
N VAL A 138 15.55 18.17 -1.80
CA VAL A 138 16.87 17.54 -1.83
C VAL A 138 17.97 18.57 -1.56
N PHE A 139 18.02 19.63 -2.34
CA PHE A 139 19.03 20.67 -2.20
C PHE A 139 19.02 21.28 -0.80
N LEU A 140 17.85 21.71 -0.32
CA LEU A 140 17.75 22.45 0.93
C LEU A 140 18.03 21.56 2.15
N SER A 141 17.56 20.30 2.17
CA SER A 141 17.85 19.40 3.29
C SER A 141 19.35 19.10 3.44
N TRP A 142 20.04 18.84 2.34
CA TRP A 142 21.49 18.63 2.33
C TRP A 142 22.27 19.90 2.67
N TYR A 143 21.89 21.05 2.11
CA TYR A 143 22.47 22.35 2.44
C TYR A 143 22.39 22.65 3.96
N LEU A 144 21.23 22.41 4.58
CA LEU A 144 21.00 22.66 5.99
C LEU A 144 21.84 21.74 6.90
N VAL A 145 22.03 20.47 6.52
CA VAL A 145 22.93 19.56 7.28
C VAL A 145 24.38 20.01 7.19
N VAL A 146 24.86 20.45 6.01
CA VAL A 146 26.21 21.01 5.87
C VAL A 146 26.43 22.19 6.80
N ARG A 147 25.38 22.98 7.04
CA ARG A 147 25.36 24.15 7.98
C ARG A 147 25.05 23.78 9.43
N ARG A 148 24.90 22.48 9.75
CA ARG A 148 24.54 21.99 11.09
C ARG A 148 23.15 22.45 11.58
N HIS A 149 22.24 22.75 10.65
CA HIS A 149 20.83 23.03 10.93
C HIS A 149 20.00 21.76 10.78
N TYR A 150 20.26 20.76 11.62
CA TYR A 150 19.70 19.41 11.50
C TYR A 150 18.17 19.37 11.58
N VAL A 151 17.56 20.11 12.51
CA VAL A 151 16.10 20.22 12.63
C VAL A 151 15.48 20.78 11.35
N GLY A 152 16.03 21.89 10.82
CA GLY A 152 15.54 22.46 9.56
C GLY A 152 15.66 21.51 8.38
N SER A 153 16.73 20.71 8.31
CA SER A 153 16.90 19.68 7.28
C SER A 153 15.78 18.65 7.33
N VAL A 154 15.45 18.15 8.53
CA VAL A 154 14.37 17.17 8.71
C VAL A 154 13.00 17.79 8.46
N THR A 155 12.77 19.04 8.80
CA THR A 155 11.52 19.74 8.46
C THR A 155 11.28 19.74 6.95
N VAL A 156 12.32 19.97 6.16
CA VAL A 156 12.22 20.00 4.69
C VAL A 156 12.10 18.59 4.10
N GLY A 157 13.04 17.69 4.40
CA GLY A 157 13.03 16.32 3.85
C GLY A 157 11.88 15.48 4.39
N GLY A 158 11.58 15.61 5.70
CA GLY A 158 10.42 14.97 6.33
C GLY A 158 9.09 15.52 5.81
N GLY A 159 9.01 16.83 5.52
CA GLY A 159 7.84 17.43 4.87
C GLY A 159 7.59 16.88 3.47
N ALA A 160 8.64 16.68 2.67
CA ALA A 160 8.54 16.04 1.36
C ALA A 160 8.05 14.59 1.49
N LEU A 161 8.61 13.81 2.43
CA LEU A 161 8.14 12.46 2.71
C LEU A 161 6.68 12.44 3.18
N THR A 162 6.30 13.34 4.10
CA THR A 162 4.92 13.44 4.60
C THR A 162 3.94 13.71 3.46
N LEU A 163 4.29 14.58 2.50
CA LEU A 163 3.48 14.82 1.32
C LEU A 163 3.25 13.51 0.55
N LEU A 164 4.32 12.76 0.26
CA LEU A 164 4.22 11.50 -0.50
C LEU A 164 3.50 10.37 0.27
N VAL A 165 3.52 10.41 1.60
CA VAL A 165 2.72 9.51 2.44
C VAL A 165 1.23 9.89 2.35
N LEU A 166 0.91 11.18 2.40
CA LEU A 166 -0.47 11.67 2.31
C LEU A 166 -1.10 11.41 0.93
N THR A 167 -0.30 11.43 -0.14
CA THR A 167 -0.74 11.07 -1.50
C THR A 167 -0.87 9.55 -1.72
N GLY A 168 -0.46 8.73 -0.73
CA GLY A 168 -0.52 7.27 -0.83
C GLY A 168 0.58 6.64 -1.71
N ASP A 169 1.54 7.43 -2.20
CA ASP A 169 2.61 6.95 -3.09
C ASP A 169 3.79 6.32 -2.32
N ALA A 170 3.91 6.57 -1.01
CA ALA A 170 4.96 6.01 -0.17
C ALA A 170 4.47 4.78 0.59
N GLY A 171 5.00 3.61 0.24
CA GLY A 171 4.72 2.36 0.96
C GLY A 171 5.29 2.33 2.39
N THR A 172 4.86 1.35 3.18
CA THR A 172 5.20 1.22 4.62
C THR A 172 6.70 1.19 4.87
N LEU A 173 7.45 0.38 4.11
CA LEU A 173 8.91 0.26 4.27
C LEU A 173 9.63 1.56 3.92
N THR A 174 9.20 2.24 2.87
CA THR A 174 9.73 3.54 2.44
C THR A 174 9.49 4.60 3.51
N THR A 175 8.27 4.65 4.06
CA THR A 175 7.89 5.56 5.16
C THR A 175 8.74 5.30 6.40
N LEU A 176 8.87 4.03 6.81
CA LEU A 176 9.67 3.62 7.96
C LEU A 176 11.14 4.05 7.79
N THR A 177 11.74 3.77 6.62
CA THR A 177 13.11 4.16 6.30
C THR A 177 13.32 5.68 6.42
N GLY A 178 12.38 6.46 5.93
CA GLY A 178 12.43 7.92 6.01
C GLY A 178 12.27 8.45 7.42
N VAL A 179 11.36 7.89 8.22
CA VAL A 179 11.18 8.26 9.65
C VAL A 179 12.43 7.92 10.45
N VAL A 180 13.02 6.74 10.23
CA VAL A 180 14.30 6.30 10.81
C VAL A 180 15.42 7.27 10.43
N GLY A 181 15.51 7.64 9.16
CA GLY A 181 16.46 8.63 8.66
C GLY A 181 16.29 10.00 9.31
N ALA A 182 15.05 10.51 9.36
CA ALA A 182 14.75 11.83 9.96
C ALA A 182 15.16 11.90 11.43
N ALA A 183 14.81 10.89 12.20
CA ALA A 183 15.16 10.84 13.62
C ALA A 183 16.67 10.65 13.83
N GLY A 184 17.35 9.89 12.98
CA GLY A 184 18.81 9.77 12.97
C GLY A 184 19.50 11.10 12.70
N VAL A 185 19.01 11.89 11.73
CA VAL A 185 19.55 13.25 11.44
C VAL A 185 19.42 14.17 12.65
N VAL A 186 18.25 14.23 13.29
CA VAL A 186 18.04 15.08 14.49
C VAL A 186 18.86 14.56 15.66
N GLY A 187 18.81 13.25 15.93
CA GLY A 187 19.47 12.65 17.06
C GLY A 187 20.98 12.78 17.02
N PHE A 188 21.61 12.25 15.98
CA PHE A 188 23.07 12.32 15.85
C PHE A 188 23.58 13.71 15.50
N GLY A 189 22.74 14.51 14.78
CA GLY A 189 23.05 15.91 14.52
C GLY A 189 23.08 16.77 15.78
N THR A 190 22.21 16.54 16.74
CA THR A 190 22.26 17.24 18.04
C THR A 190 23.50 16.84 18.85
N LEU A 191 23.90 15.55 18.81
CA LEU A 191 25.14 15.09 19.43
C LEU A 191 26.39 15.71 18.79
N ASP A 192 26.40 15.88 17.44
CA ASP A 192 27.47 16.59 16.72
C ASP A 192 27.56 18.07 17.15
N ARG A 193 26.40 18.72 17.32
CA ARG A 193 26.36 20.16 17.61
C ARG A 193 26.69 20.50 19.05
N TYR A 194 26.27 19.73 20.03
CA TYR A 194 26.37 20.04 21.46
C TYR A 194 27.40 19.18 22.19
N GLY A 195 28.09 18.28 21.52
CA GLY A 195 29.06 17.36 22.12
C GLY A 195 28.37 16.26 22.95
N GLY A 196 28.25 15.09 22.40
CA GLY A 196 27.50 13.97 23.02
C GLY A 196 28.37 12.99 23.77
N THR A 197 27.81 12.39 24.84
CA THR A 197 28.36 11.22 25.53
C THR A 197 27.67 9.93 25.08
N SER A 198 28.31 8.77 25.28
CA SER A 198 27.70 7.47 24.97
C SER A 198 26.37 7.21 25.73
N ALA A 199 26.21 7.83 26.93
CA ALA A 199 24.95 7.75 27.68
C ALA A 199 23.79 8.49 27.02
N GLN A 200 24.06 9.55 26.28
CA GLN A 200 23.05 10.31 25.52
C GLN A 200 22.66 9.57 24.25
N THR A 201 23.55 8.78 23.65
CA THR A 201 23.23 7.90 22.52
C THR A 201 22.17 6.87 22.91
N ASP A 202 22.30 6.25 24.11
CA ASP A 202 21.30 5.30 24.62
C ASP A 202 19.91 5.97 24.79
N THR A 203 19.87 7.27 25.20
CA THR A 203 18.60 8.03 25.32
C THR A 203 17.95 8.25 23.96
N LEU A 204 18.74 8.62 22.97
CA LEU A 204 18.24 8.84 21.60
C LEU A 204 17.72 7.55 20.99
N VAL A 205 18.41 6.43 21.18
CA VAL A 205 17.95 5.11 20.71
C VAL A 205 16.60 4.75 21.35
N ILE A 206 16.43 5.00 22.66
CA ILE A 206 15.17 4.76 23.35
C ILE A 206 14.04 5.65 22.79
N LEU A 207 14.29 6.95 22.66
CA LEU A 207 13.31 7.88 22.10
C LEU A 207 12.90 7.49 20.68
N PHE A 208 13.88 7.07 19.89
CA PHE A 208 13.71 6.59 18.54
C PHE A 208 12.80 5.35 18.46
N VAL A 209 13.08 4.37 19.31
CA VAL A 209 12.26 3.14 19.40
C VAL A 209 10.84 3.45 19.84
N VAL A 210 10.67 4.34 20.85
CA VAL A 210 9.32 4.77 21.26
C VAL A 210 8.58 5.45 20.11
N MET A 211 9.26 6.27 19.32
CA MET A 211 8.64 6.93 18.15
C MET A 211 8.24 5.93 17.07
N VAL A 212 9.10 4.96 16.74
CA VAL A 212 8.79 3.91 15.75
C VAL A 212 7.65 3.02 16.24
N VAL A 213 7.69 2.58 17.50
CA VAL A 213 6.62 1.76 18.09
C VAL A 213 5.30 2.53 18.13
N THR A 214 5.33 3.81 18.50
CA THR A 214 4.12 4.64 18.55
C THR A 214 3.55 4.86 17.14
N ALA A 215 4.40 5.12 16.14
CA ALA A 215 3.98 5.27 14.75
C ALA A 215 3.38 3.96 14.20
N SER A 216 4.01 2.83 14.49
CA SER A 216 3.55 1.50 14.07
C SER A 216 2.25 1.08 14.76
N THR A 217 2.10 1.36 16.06
CA THR A 217 0.84 1.07 16.80
C THR A 217 -0.30 1.98 16.35
N LEU A 218 -0.01 3.23 15.99
CA LEU A 218 -1.01 4.14 15.43
C LEU A 218 -1.46 3.68 14.03
N SER A 219 -0.55 3.14 13.22
CA SER A 219 -0.85 2.54 11.92
C SER A 219 -1.65 1.24 12.03
N LEU A 220 -1.41 0.43 13.09
CA LEU A 220 -2.16 -0.80 13.37
C LEU A 220 -3.51 -0.52 14.08
N ALA A 221 -3.59 0.57 14.86
CA ALA A 221 -4.83 0.97 15.58
C ALA A 221 -5.72 1.87 14.73
N ALA A 222 -5.20 2.52 13.70
CA ALA A 222 -6.03 3.12 12.67
C ALA A 222 -6.68 1.96 11.90
N PRO A 223 -8.03 1.82 11.97
CA PRO A 223 -8.68 0.85 11.09
C PRO A 223 -8.23 1.19 9.67
N THR A 224 -7.91 0.17 8.87
CA THR A 224 -7.55 0.25 7.46
C THR A 224 -8.65 0.89 6.57
N ARG A 225 -9.55 1.60 7.19
CA ARG A 225 -10.56 2.51 6.65
C ARG A 225 -10.14 3.95 6.92
N ALA A 226 -8.99 4.37 6.41
CA ALA A 226 -8.77 5.79 6.20
C ALA A 226 -9.61 6.21 5.00
N GLY A 227 -10.91 6.35 5.23
CA GLY A 227 -11.70 7.31 4.50
C GLY A 227 -11.13 8.71 4.76
N PRO A 228 -11.32 9.68 3.84
CA PRO A 228 -10.76 11.02 3.95
C PRO A 228 -11.05 11.61 5.32
N VAL A 229 -10.03 12.21 5.95
CA VAL A 229 -10.10 12.81 7.31
C VAL A 229 -11.10 13.98 7.37
N LEU A 230 -11.53 14.47 6.22
CA LEU A 230 -12.61 15.44 6.08
C LEU A 230 -13.85 14.75 5.48
N PRO A 231 -15.03 14.84 6.10
CA PRO A 231 -16.25 14.30 5.52
C PRO A 231 -16.53 15.04 4.21
N ASP A 232 -16.47 14.31 3.11
CA ASP A 232 -16.87 14.79 1.80
C ASP A 232 -18.40 15.01 1.84
N ARG A 233 -18.81 16.28 1.80
CA ARG A 233 -20.24 16.66 1.89
C ARG A 233 -21.00 16.49 0.57
N THR A 234 -20.35 16.01 -0.49
CA THR A 234 -20.92 15.98 -1.85
C THR A 234 -20.79 14.68 -2.61
N SER A 235 -20.17 13.62 -2.05
CA SER A 235 -20.14 12.32 -2.72
C SER A 235 -20.96 11.30 -1.92
N PRO A 236 -21.98 10.68 -2.51
CA PRO A 236 -22.61 9.51 -1.91
C PRO A 236 -21.56 8.39 -1.84
N THR A 237 -21.42 7.84 -0.65
CA THR A 237 -20.49 6.77 -0.29
C THR A 237 -20.40 5.67 -1.35
N GLY A 238 -19.26 5.57 -2.01
CA GLY A 238 -18.80 4.27 -2.51
C GLY A 238 -19.06 3.90 -3.96
N VAL A 239 -19.31 4.84 -4.87
CA VAL A 239 -19.33 4.54 -6.32
C VAL A 239 -17.96 4.89 -6.91
N THR A 240 -17.11 3.90 -7.10
CA THR A 240 -15.83 4.10 -7.76
C THR A 240 -16.01 3.71 -9.22
N SER A 241 -16.27 4.68 -10.09
CA SER A 241 -16.21 4.47 -11.53
C SER A 241 -14.71 4.37 -11.92
N PHE A 242 -14.30 3.23 -12.46
CA PHE A 242 -12.96 3.05 -13.05
C PHE A 242 -12.97 3.21 -14.57
N VAL A 243 -14.11 3.60 -15.14
CA VAL A 243 -14.32 3.76 -16.59
C VAL A 243 -14.23 5.22 -17.05
N ASP A 244 -14.03 6.15 -16.13
CA ASP A 244 -13.76 7.56 -16.51
C ASP A 244 -12.48 7.64 -17.34
N ALA A 245 -12.51 8.45 -18.41
CA ALA A 245 -11.42 8.58 -19.37
C ALA A 245 -10.16 9.31 -18.82
N GLY A 246 -9.82 9.07 -17.55
CA GLY A 246 -8.62 9.59 -16.91
C GLY A 246 -7.32 9.04 -17.53
N ASP A 247 -6.19 9.69 -17.24
CA ASP A 247 -4.88 9.26 -17.74
C ASP A 247 -4.30 8.10 -16.92
N SER A 248 -4.95 7.72 -15.82
CA SER A 248 -4.57 6.56 -15.01
C SER A 248 -5.76 5.91 -14.33
N VAL A 249 -5.64 4.60 -14.10
CA VAL A 249 -6.58 3.81 -13.30
C VAL A 249 -5.81 2.98 -12.28
N GLN A 250 -6.26 2.99 -11.04
CA GLN A 250 -5.68 2.13 -10.00
C GLN A 250 -6.55 0.92 -9.76
N VAL A 251 -5.92 -0.23 -9.55
CA VAL A 251 -6.61 -1.41 -9.03
C VAL A 251 -6.79 -1.22 -7.53
N VAL A 252 -8.04 -1.14 -7.10
CA VAL A 252 -8.42 -0.86 -5.70
C VAL A 252 -8.99 -2.12 -5.05
N GLY A 253 -9.30 -2.08 -3.78
CA GLY A 253 -9.95 -3.18 -3.07
C GLY A 253 -11.43 -3.34 -3.48
N THR A 254 -12.32 -3.47 -2.49
CA THR A 254 -13.76 -3.58 -2.72
C THR A 254 -14.33 -2.40 -3.50
N ILE A 255 -15.11 -2.68 -4.55
CA ILE A 255 -15.84 -1.67 -5.33
C ILE A 255 -17.35 -1.89 -5.24
N ARG A 256 -18.09 -0.81 -5.50
CA ARG A 256 -19.55 -0.85 -5.65
C ARG A 256 -19.92 -0.20 -6.96
N LEU A 257 -20.57 -0.93 -7.83
CA LEU A 257 -21.06 -0.44 -9.10
C LEU A 257 -22.49 0.05 -8.98
N SER A 258 -22.83 1.13 -9.68
CA SER A 258 -24.14 1.75 -9.64
C SER A 258 -25.13 1.04 -10.58
N PRO A 259 -26.36 0.73 -10.16
CA PRO A 259 -27.39 0.20 -11.04
C PRO A 259 -28.02 1.27 -11.95
N ARG A 260 -27.62 2.53 -11.82
CA ARG A 260 -28.17 3.63 -12.64
C ARG A 260 -27.71 3.54 -14.08
N VAL A 261 -28.63 3.84 -15.00
CA VAL A 261 -28.32 4.04 -16.42
C VAL A 261 -27.33 5.18 -16.57
N GLN A 262 -26.28 4.95 -17.35
CA GLN A 262 -25.29 5.96 -17.71
C GLN A 262 -25.58 6.54 -19.10
N PHE A 263 -25.87 5.68 -20.03
CA PHE A 263 -26.18 6.05 -21.41
C PHE A 263 -26.98 4.92 -22.08
N SER A 264 -27.64 5.25 -23.18
CA SER A 264 -28.21 4.30 -24.12
C SER A 264 -27.40 4.27 -25.41
N VAL A 265 -27.45 3.14 -26.13
CA VAL A 265 -26.76 2.95 -27.41
C VAL A 265 -27.73 2.36 -28.43
N GLU A 266 -27.90 3.06 -29.54
CA GLU A 266 -28.52 2.51 -30.76
C GLU A 266 -27.43 1.90 -31.64
N SER A 267 -27.49 0.59 -31.87
CA SER A 267 -26.46 -0.17 -32.61
C SER A 267 -27.07 -1.44 -33.23
N PRO A 268 -26.74 -1.76 -34.49
CA PRO A 268 -27.24 -2.98 -35.15
C PRO A 268 -26.67 -4.27 -34.56
N GLY A 269 -25.70 -4.18 -33.63
CA GLY A 269 -25.10 -5.32 -32.98
C GLY A 269 -24.49 -4.95 -31.65
N GLU A 270 -24.44 -5.93 -30.76
CA GLU A 270 -23.80 -5.77 -29.45
C GLU A 270 -22.29 -5.58 -29.57
N SER A 271 -21.73 -4.75 -28.72
CA SER A 271 -20.28 -4.54 -28.60
C SER A 271 -19.88 -4.15 -27.19
N TYR A 272 -18.59 -4.23 -26.90
CA TYR A 272 -18.01 -3.61 -25.71
C TYR A 272 -17.72 -2.14 -26.02
N TRP A 273 -18.20 -1.24 -25.16
CA TRP A 273 -18.08 0.21 -25.33
C TRP A 273 -16.84 0.69 -24.61
N ALA A 274 -15.70 0.76 -25.32
CA ALA A 274 -14.44 1.19 -24.78
C ALA A 274 -14.45 2.70 -24.46
N THR A 275 -13.94 3.08 -23.28
CA THR A 275 -13.78 4.47 -22.87
C THR A 275 -12.32 4.90 -22.83
N ALA A 276 -11.41 4.01 -22.40
CA ALA A 276 -9.99 4.30 -22.34
C ALA A 276 -9.13 3.06 -22.55
N THR A 277 -7.95 3.29 -23.11
CA THR A 277 -6.92 2.26 -23.32
C THR A 277 -5.65 2.72 -22.63
N TYR A 278 -5.00 1.80 -21.88
CA TYR A 278 -3.81 2.06 -21.10
C TYR A 278 -2.66 1.16 -21.57
N ASP A 279 -1.48 1.74 -21.69
CA ASP A 279 -0.31 1.07 -22.24
C ASP A 279 0.75 0.73 -21.19
N ARG A 280 0.78 1.44 -20.04
CA ARG A 280 1.81 1.27 -19.02
C ARG A 280 1.26 0.71 -17.71
N TYR A 281 1.71 -0.49 -17.35
CA TYR A 281 1.48 -1.10 -16.04
C TYR A 281 2.45 -0.53 -14.99
N THR A 282 1.96 -0.27 -13.78
CA THR A 282 2.74 0.34 -12.68
C THR A 282 3.02 -0.61 -11.51
N GLY A 283 2.52 -1.85 -11.57
CA GLY A 283 2.49 -2.78 -10.44
C GLY A 283 1.25 -2.65 -9.56
N SER A 284 0.61 -1.46 -9.52
CA SER A 284 -0.60 -1.20 -8.71
C SER A 284 -1.79 -0.67 -9.51
N GLY A 285 -1.59 -0.44 -10.81
CA GLY A 285 -2.59 0.12 -11.73
C GLY A 285 -2.01 0.40 -13.10
N TRP A 286 -2.68 1.25 -13.86
CA TRP A 286 -2.38 1.52 -15.26
C TRP A 286 -2.28 3.02 -15.53
N VAL A 287 -1.41 3.40 -16.45
CA VAL A 287 -1.22 4.77 -16.93
C VAL A 287 -1.27 4.75 -18.46
N ARG A 288 -1.90 5.74 -19.01
CA ARG A 288 -1.86 6.06 -20.45
C ARG A 288 -0.73 7.04 -20.70
N THR A 289 0.16 6.71 -21.63
CA THR A 289 1.26 7.59 -22.02
C THR A 289 0.96 8.35 -23.32
N GLY A 290 1.60 9.49 -23.48
CA GLY A 290 1.46 10.36 -24.64
C GLY A 290 0.34 11.40 -24.52
N ASP A 291 0.44 12.46 -25.31
CA ASP A 291 -0.52 13.57 -25.35
C ASP A 291 -1.70 13.22 -26.25
N THR A 292 -2.85 13.86 -25.97
CA THR A 292 -4.04 13.72 -26.82
C THR A 292 -4.03 14.76 -27.94
N ASP A 293 -4.37 14.32 -29.16
CA ASP A 293 -4.49 15.17 -30.31
C ASP A 293 -5.94 15.68 -30.50
N PRO A 294 -6.13 16.85 -31.13
CA PRO A 294 -7.45 17.28 -31.61
C PRO A 294 -7.99 16.29 -32.64
N TYR A 295 -9.28 16.00 -32.58
CA TYR A 295 -9.96 15.28 -33.65
C TYR A 295 -10.09 16.19 -34.88
N VAL A 296 -9.84 15.64 -36.07
CA VAL A 296 -9.84 16.38 -37.36
C VAL A 296 -10.76 15.72 -38.42
N GLY A 297 -11.90 15.19 -37.98
CA GLY A 297 -12.92 14.62 -38.84
C GLY A 297 -12.75 13.12 -39.14
N ARG A 298 -11.56 12.54 -39.01
CA ARG A 298 -11.31 11.10 -39.17
C ARG A 298 -10.19 10.61 -38.28
N LEU A 299 -10.29 9.33 -37.82
CA LEU A 299 -9.23 8.62 -37.18
C LEU A 299 -8.54 7.65 -38.16
N ARG A 300 -7.35 7.20 -37.78
CA ARG A 300 -6.58 6.25 -38.58
C ARG A 300 -7.29 4.90 -38.65
N GLU A 301 -7.41 4.37 -39.86
CA GLU A 301 -7.94 3.00 -40.04
C GLU A 301 -7.11 1.96 -39.27
N PRO A 302 -7.76 0.94 -38.68
CA PRO A 302 -7.06 -0.15 -37.99
C PRO A 302 -6.27 -1.03 -38.97
N VAL A 303 -5.23 -1.66 -38.48
CA VAL A 303 -4.58 -2.79 -39.15
C VAL A 303 -5.59 -3.94 -39.16
N GLY A 304 -5.61 -4.78 -40.19
CA GLY A 304 -6.51 -5.94 -40.31
C GLY A 304 -7.93 -5.60 -40.81
N GLY A 305 -8.32 -4.33 -40.81
CA GLY A 305 -9.68 -3.95 -41.28
C GLY A 305 -10.77 -4.21 -40.23
N GLY A 306 -11.85 -4.88 -40.65
CA GLY A 306 -12.99 -5.25 -39.80
C GLY A 306 -14.35 -4.78 -40.34
N ALA A 307 -15.42 -5.31 -39.78
CA ALA A 307 -16.78 -4.93 -40.09
C ALA A 307 -17.11 -3.52 -39.63
N GLU A 308 -17.84 -2.76 -40.40
CA GLU A 308 -18.29 -1.43 -40.01
C GLU A 308 -19.45 -1.54 -39.03
N LEU A 309 -19.31 -0.87 -37.88
CA LEU A 309 -20.36 -0.71 -36.90
C LEU A 309 -20.63 0.76 -36.66
N ARG A 310 -21.87 1.18 -36.87
CA ARG A 310 -22.33 2.55 -36.56
C ARG A 310 -23.18 2.48 -35.29
N GLN A 311 -22.76 3.23 -34.29
CA GLN A 311 -23.48 3.32 -33.01
C GLN A 311 -23.77 4.77 -32.64
N THR A 312 -24.96 5.06 -32.12
CA THR A 312 -25.33 6.35 -31.54
C THR A 312 -25.45 6.21 -30.03
N VAL A 313 -24.67 7.00 -29.31
CA VAL A 313 -24.65 7.02 -27.85
C VAL A 313 -25.41 8.24 -27.36
N THR A 314 -26.39 8.06 -26.49
CA THR A 314 -27.12 9.13 -25.82
C THR A 314 -26.84 9.10 -24.33
N ALA A 315 -26.35 10.18 -23.77
CA ALA A 315 -26.00 10.29 -22.35
C ALA A 315 -27.27 10.42 -21.52
N GLU A 316 -27.44 9.55 -20.53
CA GLU A 316 -28.52 9.65 -19.52
C GLU A 316 -28.05 10.36 -18.24
N THR A 317 -26.71 10.43 -18.08
CA THR A 317 -26.04 11.18 -17.02
C THR A 317 -24.87 11.95 -17.60
N GLU A 318 -24.28 12.87 -16.84
CA GLU A 318 -23.04 13.54 -17.25
C GLU A 318 -21.93 12.50 -17.46
N LEU A 319 -21.35 12.41 -18.69
CA LEU A 319 -20.29 11.47 -19.03
C LEU A 319 -18.95 12.18 -19.13
N GLY A 320 -17.96 11.69 -18.39
CA GLY A 320 -16.54 12.09 -18.48
C GLY A 320 -15.76 11.36 -19.57
N ALA A 321 -16.39 10.40 -20.25
CA ALA A 321 -15.81 9.55 -21.29
C ALA A 321 -16.70 9.54 -22.54
N MET A 322 -16.16 9.08 -23.66
CA MET A 322 -16.90 8.81 -24.91
C MET A 322 -16.87 7.30 -25.20
N PRO A 323 -17.85 6.52 -24.67
CA PRO A 323 -17.98 5.10 -24.99
C PRO A 323 -18.10 4.88 -26.52
N ALA A 324 -17.36 3.90 -27.04
CA ALA A 324 -17.43 3.50 -28.43
C ALA A 324 -16.95 2.06 -28.63
N ALA A 325 -17.48 1.37 -29.64
CA ALA A 325 -16.93 0.09 -30.08
C ALA A 325 -15.49 0.28 -30.60
N TRP A 326 -14.66 -0.69 -30.38
CA TRP A 326 -13.29 -0.69 -30.86
C TRP A 326 -13.28 -1.15 -32.33
N ARG A 327 -12.61 -0.45 -33.25
CA ARG A 327 -11.87 0.79 -33.15
C ARG A 327 -12.65 1.92 -33.82
N PRO A 328 -12.81 3.09 -33.19
CA PRO A 328 -13.48 4.24 -33.79
C PRO A 328 -12.67 4.79 -34.98
N THR A 329 -13.37 5.15 -36.07
CA THR A 329 -12.80 5.73 -37.29
C THR A 329 -13.39 7.09 -37.61
N ALA A 330 -14.63 7.37 -37.19
CA ALA A 330 -15.26 8.68 -37.35
C ALA A 330 -16.20 8.97 -36.17
N VAL A 331 -16.39 10.26 -35.85
CA VAL A 331 -17.34 10.77 -34.87
C VAL A 331 -18.18 11.87 -35.52
N ASP A 332 -19.50 11.77 -35.37
CA ASP A 332 -20.48 12.73 -35.90
C ASP A 332 -21.44 13.16 -34.78
N GLY A 333 -22.26 14.18 -34.98
CA GLY A 333 -23.29 14.62 -34.03
C GLY A 333 -22.77 15.53 -32.90
N ILE A 334 -21.46 15.68 -32.76
CA ILE A 334 -20.81 16.56 -31.78
C ILE A 334 -19.71 17.36 -32.49
N ALA A 335 -19.43 18.57 -32.01
CA ALA A 335 -18.40 19.42 -32.64
C ALA A 335 -17.00 18.80 -32.52
N ASP A 336 -16.21 18.75 -33.58
CA ASP A 336 -14.86 18.21 -33.64
C ASP A 336 -13.95 18.77 -32.54
N THR A 337 -14.10 20.02 -32.17
CA THR A 337 -13.33 20.70 -31.12
C THR A 337 -13.57 20.13 -29.71
N ARG A 338 -14.68 19.43 -29.52
CA ARG A 338 -15.04 18.75 -28.28
C ARG A 338 -14.50 17.31 -28.19
N VAL A 339 -13.90 16.80 -29.28
CA VAL A 339 -13.35 15.44 -29.33
C VAL A 339 -11.83 15.48 -29.31
N ARG A 340 -11.22 14.60 -28.55
CA ARG A 340 -9.78 14.36 -28.48
C ARG A 340 -9.50 12.91 -28.85
N VAL A 341 -8.33 12.67 -29.43
CA VAL A 341 -7.87 11.32 -29.80
C VAL A 341 -6.62 11.00 -28.99
N THR A 342 -6.60 9.81 -28.39
CA THR A 342 -5.44 9.34 -27.64
C THR A 342 -4.44 8.66 -28.58
N PRO A 343 -3.14 8.59 -28.25
CA PRO A 343 -2.15 7.83 -29.03
C PRO A 343 -2.52 6.36 -29.21
N GLN A 344 -3.27 5.79 -28.25
CA GLN A 344 -3.75 4.42 -28.30
C GLN A 344 -4.97 4.23 -29.23
N GLY A 345 -5.54 5.32 -29.73
CA GLY A 345 -6.65 5.33 -30.69
C GLY A 345 -8.05 5.40 -30.07
N SER A 346 -8.17 5.62 -28.76
CA SER A 346 -9.46 5.89 -28.11
C SER A 346 -9.87 7.34 -28.29
N ILE A 347 -11.17 7.60 -28.30
CA ILE A 347 -11.74 8.94 -28.30
C ILE A 347 -12.11 9.37 -26.88
N ARG A 348 -12.05 10.66 -26.60
CA ARG A 348 -12.45 11.22 -25.30
C ARG A 348 -13.03 12.65 -25.47
N PRO A 349 -13.90 13.09 -24.58
CA PRO A 349 -14.45 14.42 -24.67
C PRO A 349 -13.42 15.46 -24.16
N ALA A 350 -13.38 16.63 -24.79
CA ALA A 350 -12.61 17.77 -24.29
C ALA A 350 -13.31 18.47 -23.10
N THR A 351 -14.65 18.35 -23.04
CA THR A 351 -15.53 18.74 -21.94
C THR A 351 -16.53 17.62 -21.75
N THR A 352 -17.09 17.44 -20.54
CA THR A 352 -18.11 16.41 -20.29
C THR A 352 -19.25 16.46 -21.31
N ILE A 353 -19.84 15.31 -21.57
CA ILE A 353 -21.08 15.16 -22.36
C ILE A 353 -22.22 15.33 -21.38
N ASP A 354 -23.11 16.29 -21.68
CA ASP A 354 -24.26 16.58 -20.80
C ASP A 354 -25.37 15.53 -20.96
N PRO A 355 -26.24 15.33 -19.96
CA PRO A 355 -27.43 14.49 -20.12
C PRO A 355 -28.26 14.90 -21.35
N ASP A 356 -28.88 13.94 -22.02
CA ASP A 356 -29.65 14.07 -23.27
C ASP A 356 -28.81 14.47 -24.50
N GLU A 357 -27.49 14.67 -24.35
CA GLU A 357 -26.60 14.90 -25.48
C GLU A 357 -26.24 13.57 -26.16
N SER A 358 -26.26 13.52 -27.47
CA SER A 358 -25.92 12.32 -28.25
C SER A 358 -24.82 12.58 -29.27
N TYR A 359 -24.08 11.53 -29.61
CA TYR A 359 -23.09 11.49 -30.65
C TYR A 359 -23.09 10.13 -31.35
N THR A 360 -22.71 10.13 -32.62
CA THR A 360 -22.61 8.91 -33.42
C THR A 360 -21.14 8.58 -33.67
N VAL A 361 -20.75 7.31 -33.48
CA VAL A 361 -19.42 6.83 -33.83
C VAL A 361 -19.51 5.75 -34.92
N THR A 362 -18.64 5.85 -35.90
CA THR A 362 -18.40 4.77 -36.85
C THR A 362 -17.13 4.05 -36.43
N SER A 363 -17.20 2.74 -36.23
CA SER A 363 -16.08 1.90 -35.79
C SER A 363 -15.81 0.77 -36.78
N ARG A 364 -14.58 0.27 -36.78
CA ARG A 364 -14.20 -1.00 -37.42
C ARG A 364 -14.01 -2.06 -36.36
N VAL A 365 -14.90 -3.03 -36.30
CA VAL A 365 -14.84 -4.13 -35.34
C VAL A 365 -14.15 -5.31 -36.01
N PRO A 366 -13.08 -5.88 -35.42
CA PRO A 366 -12.41 -7.04 -35.99
C PRO A 366 -13.40 -8.20 -36.20
N ASP A 367 -13.36 -8.79 -37.39
CA ASP A 367 -14.20 -9.91 -37.82
C ASP A 367 -13.36 -11.15 -38.22
N THR A 368 -12.09 -11.16 -37.85
CA THR A 368 -11.11 -12.22 -38.15
C THR A 368 -11.47 -13.51 -37.43
N SER A 369 -11.41 -14.60 -38.16
CA SER A 369 -11.71 -15.95 -37.61
C SER A 369 -10.60 -16.45 -36.67
N ALA A 370 -10.95 -17.35 -35.76
CA ALA A 370 -10.01 -17.99 -34.86
C ALA A 370 -8.87 -18.75 -35.58
N ASP A 371 -9.13 -19.26 -36.79
CA ASP A 371 -8.13 -19.97 -37.59
C ASP A 371 -7.10 -19.01 -38.20
N GLU A 372 -7.55 -17.85 -38.69
CA GLU A 372 -6.66 -16.75 -39.14
C GLU A 372 -5.81 -16.25 -37.98
N LEU A 373 -6.40 -16.02 -36.79
CA LEU A 373 -5.66 -15.58 -35.60
C LEU A 373 -4.61 -16.60 -35.14
N ARG A 374 -4.90 -17.91 -35.28
CA ARG A 374 -3.92 -18.99 -35.02
C ARG A 374 -2.83 -19.08 -36.07
N ALA A 375 -3.12 -18.69 -37.31
CA ALA A 375 -2.13 -18.67 -38.39
C ALA A 375 -1.21 -17.48 -38.36
N ALA A 376 -1.55 -16.42 -37.60
CA ALA A 376 -0.74 -15.20 -37.48
C ALA A 376 0.62 -15.49 -36.84
N GLY A 377 1.65 -14.89 -37.38
CA GLY A 377 3.02 -15.04 -36.90
C GLY A 377 3.34 -14.19 -35.67
N THR A 378 4.64 -13.95 -35.47
CA THR A 378 5.19 -13.11 -34.37
C THR A 378 5.95 -11.90 -34.90
N ASP A 379 5.70 -11.47 -36.15
CA ASP A 379 6.37 -10.33 -36.76
C ASP A 379 5.68 -9.02 -36.33
N TYR A 380 5.99 -8.58 -35.12
CA TYR A 380 5.41 -7.38 -34.55
C TYR A 380 6.17 -6.12 -34.99
N PRO A 381 5.50 -4.99 -35.20
CA PRO A 381 6.15 -3.71 -35.39
C PRO A 381 6.99 -3.34 -34.13
N ASP A 382 8.23 -2.87 -34.30
CA ASP A 382 9.15 -2.53 -33.20
C ASP A 382 8.51 -1.62 -32.15
N GLY A 383 7.76 -0.59 -32.55
CA GLY A 383 7.10 0.33 -31.64
C GLY A 383 6.00 -0.33 -30.79
N VAL A 384 5.34 -1.38 -31.32
CA VAL A 384 4.33 -2.16 -30.59
C VAL A 384 5.03 -3.01 -29.53
N VAL A 385 6.10 -3.71 -29.90
CA VAL A 385 6.89 -4.49 -28.93
C VAL A 385 7.42 -3.59 -27.83
N GLU A 386 8.09 -2.49 -28.21
CA GLU A 386 8.71 -1.58 -27.23
C GLU A 386 7.69 -1.02 -26.23
N GLN A 387 6.48 -0.72 -26.65
CA GLN A 387 5.47 -0.06 -25.81
C GLN A 387 4.64 -1.06 -25.00
N TYR A 388 4.27 -2.22 -25.58
CA TYR A 388 3.23 -3.09 -25.05
C TYR A 388 3.72 -4.43 -24.50
N THR A 389 5.05 -4.64 -24.38
CA THR A 389 5.64 -5.81 -23.68
C THR A 389 6.35 -5.42 -22.36
N ARG A 390 6.39 -4.13 -22.01
CA ARG A 390 7.07 -3.66 -20.80
C ARG A 390 6.31 -4.02 -19.54
N LEU A 391 7.05 -4.52 -18.53
CA LEU A 391 6.61 -4.71 -17.16
C LEU A 391 7.44 -3.83 -16.21
N PRO A 392 6.89 -3.40 -15.09
CA PRO A 392 7.66 -2.68 -14.07
C PRO A 392 8.63 -3.62 -13.37
N ALA A 393 9.75 -3.08 -12.86
CA ALA A 393 10.73 -3.85 -12.10
C ALA A 393 10.17 -4.43 -10.77
N SER A 394 9.00 -3.98 -10.35
CA SER A 394 8.27 -4.51 -9.18
C SER A 394 7.58 -5.84 -9.43
N THR A 395 7.35 -6.22 -10.70
CA THR A 395 6.74 -7.50 -11.05
C THR A 395 7.73 -8.64 -10.82
N PRO A 396 7.45 -9.57 -9.89
CA PRO A 396 8.38 -10.66 -9.57
C PRO A 396 8.51 -11.69 -10.69
N ASP A 397 9.69 -12.31 -10.82
CA ASP A 397 9.98 -13.35 -11.82
C ASP A 397 9.02 -14.56 -11.76
N ARG A 398 8.37 -14.81 -10.61
CA ARG A 398 7.38 -15.89 -10.48
C ARG A 398 6.15 -15.69 -11.38
N VAL A 399 5.83 -14.44 -11.76
CA VAL A 399 4.76 -14.13 -12.73
C VAL A 399 5.16 -14.65 -14.11
N ALA A 400 6.38 -14.37 -14.58
CA ALA A 400 6.91 -14.88 -15.83
C ALA A 400 6.99 -16.42 -15.84
N ALA A 401 7.48 -17.01 -14.74
CA ALA A 401 7.52 -18.47 -14.61
C ALA A 401 6.14 -19.12 -14.68
N ARG A 402 5.10 -18.49 -14.11
CA ARG A 402 3.71 -18.96 -14.22
C ARG A 402 3.19 -18.78 -15.63
N ALA A 403 3.45 -17.65 -16.29
CA ALA A 403 3.06 -17.39 -17.67
C ALA A 403 3.64 -18.45 -18.61
N ALA A 404 4.94 -18.70 -18.54
CA ALA A 404 5.63 -19.73 -19.33
C ALA A 404 5.06 -21.15 -19.12
N ASN A 405 4.67 -21.47 -17.88
CA ASN A 405 4.06 -22.77 -17.59
C ASN A 405 2.65 -22.89 -18.18
N VAL A 406 1.83 -21.85 -18.10
CA VAL A 406 0.46 -21.81 -18.63
C VAL A 406 0.45 -21.86 -20.16
N THR A 407 1.44 -21.22 -20.79
CA THR A 407 1.52 -21.10 -22.26
C THR A 407 2.45 -22.13 -22.91
N ALA A 408 2.91 -23.14 -22.15
CA ALA A 408 3.92 -24.11 -22.60
C ALA A 408 3.55 -24.86 -23.91
N ASP A 409 2.26 -25.13 -24.09
CA ASP A 409 1.72 -25.85 -25.26
C ASP A 409 1.20 -24.90 -26.36
N ALA A 410 1.35 -23.57 -26.18
CA ALA A 410 0.83 -22.57 -27.09
C ALA A 410 1.97 -21.91 -27.89
N GLU A 411 2.01 -22.16 -29.20
CA GLU A 411 3.08 -21.67 -30.09
C GLU A 411 2.81 -20.27 -30.65
N THR A 412 1.54 -19.82 -30.71
CA THR A 412 1.15 -18.57 -31.35
C THR A 412 0.68 -17.51 -30.32
N PRO A 413 0.74 -16.21 -30.64
CA PRO A 413 0.26 -15.17 -29.74
C PRO A 413 -1.20 -15.36 -29.33
N TYR A 414 -2.05 -15.73 -30.28
CA TYR A 414 -3.45 -16.04 -30.03
C TYR A 414 -3.61 -17.26 -29.12
N GLY A 415 -2.86 -18.33 -29.38
CA GLY A 415 -2.87 -19.53 -28.54
C GLY A 415 -2.45 -19.24 -27.10
N LYS A 416 -1.39 -18.41 -26.90
CA LYS A 416 -0.96 -17.95 -25.57
C LYS A 416 -2.05 -17.13 -24.87
N ALA A 417 -2.72 -16.24 -25.61
CA ALA A 417 -3.81 -15.45 -25.05
C ALA A 417 -4.98 -16.31 -24.57
N VAL A 418 -5.42 -17.26 -25.39
CA VAL A 418 -6.49 -18.23 -25.03
C VAL A 418 -6.09 -19.08 -23.83
N ALA A 419 -4.82 -19.54 -23.76
CA ALA A 419 -4.35 -20.35 -22.64
C ALA A 419 -4.37 -19.56 -21.31
N VAL A 420 -3.93 -18.29 -21.33
CA VAL A 420 -3.93 -17.43 -20.14
C VAL A 420 -5.37 -17.07 -19.72
N GLU A 421 -6.24 -16.74 -20.68
CA GLU A 421 -7.67 -16.46 -20.45
C GLU A 421 -8.33 -17.65 -19.74
N SER A 422 -8.28 -18.84 -20.35
CA SER A 422 -8.86 -20.07 -19.78
C SER A 422 -8.27 -20.42 -18.40
N TYR A 423 -6.98 -20.20 -18.21
CA TYR A 423 -6.33 -20.42 -16.91
C TYR A 423 -6.93 -19.51 -15.84
N LEU A 424 -7.08 -18.22 -16.09
CA LEU A 424 -7.61 -17.27 -15.13
C LEU A 424 -9.08 -17.53 -14.82
N GLU A 425 -9.90 -17.76 -15.84
CA GLU A 425 -11.32 -18.09 -15.69
C GLU A 425 -11.55 -19.36 -14.85
N SER A 426 -10.72 -20.38 -15.04
CA SER A 426 -10.88 -21.66 -14.34
C SER A 426 -10.31 -21.68 -12.93
N THR A 427 -9.32 -20.83 -12.62
CA THR A 427 -8.59 -20.89 -11.36
C THR A 427 -8.97 -19.78 -10.36
N LYS A 428 -9.61 -18.71 -10.82
CA LYS A 428 -9.97 -17.56 -10.01
C LYS A 428 -11.47 -17.32 -9.97
N ARG A 429 -11.97 -16.86 -8.82
CA ARG A 429 -13.40 -16.55 -8.65
C ARG A 429 -13.67 -15.07 -8.86
N TYR A 430 -14.84 -14.75 -9.38
CA TYR A 430 -15.31 -13.37 -9.47
C TYR A 430 -15.85 -12.86 -8.13
N SER A 431 -15.39 -11.67 -7.68
CA SER A 431 -15.91 -10.98 -6.50
C SER A 431 -15.61 -9.50 -6.56
N LEU A 432 -16.62 -8.65 -6.31
CA LEU A 432 -16.45 -7.19 -6.14
C LEU A 432 -15.94 -6.82 -4.75
N THR A 433 -15.98 -7.77 -3.79
CA THR A 433 -15.55 -7.57 -2.41
C THR A 433 -14.22 -8.30 -2.20
N VAL A 434 -13.13 -7.56 -2.26
CA VAL A 434 -11.76 -8.06 -2.06
C VAL A 434 -10.93 -7.07 -1.27
N GLU A 435 -9.93 -7.55 -0.56
CA GLU A 435 -8.93 -6.69 0.05
C GLU A 435 -7.93 -6.21 -1.01
N ARG A 436 -7.51 -4.95 -0.91
CA ARG A 436 -6.47 -4.44 -1.80
C ARG A 436 -5.15 -5.13 -1.48
N PRO A 437 -4.49 -5.79 -2.45
CA PRO A 437 -3.21 -6.43 -2.20
C PRO A 437 -2.09 -5.40 -1.94
N GLU A 438 -1.10 -5.81 -1.17
CA GLU A 438 0.16 -5.09 -1.05
C GLU A 438 1.12 -5.53 -2.17
N GLY A 439 1.84 -4.61 -2.78
CA GLY A 439 2.81 -4.90 -3.84
C GLY A 439 2.23 -4.96 -5.25
N ASP A 440 2.77 -5.86 -6.08
CA ASP A 440 2.35 -6.01 -7.48
C ASP A 440 1.01 -6.75 -7.59
N VAL A 441 0.04 -6.14 -8.26
CA VAL A 441 -1.33 -6.65 -8.36
C VAL A 441 -1.40 -7.98 -9.11
N ALA A 442 -0.66 -8.14 -10.20
CA ALA A 442 -0.67 -9.37 -10.99
C ALA A 442 -0.07 -10.53 -10.20
N ASP A 443 1.01 -10.28 -9.47
CA ASP A 443 1.64 -11.24 -8.60
C ASP A 443 0.72 -11.67 -7.46
N ALA A 444 0.13 -10.71 -6.74
CA ALA A 444 -0.79 -10.99 -5.65
C ALA A 444 -2.03 -11.75 -6.12
N PHE A 445 -2.60 -11.36 -7.27
CA PHE A 445 -3.78 -12.06 -7.80
C PHE A 445 -3.46 -13.50 -8.21
N LEU A 446 -2.29 -13.75 -8.78
CA LEU A 446 -1.88 -15.12 -9.17
C LEU A 446 -1.66 -16.04 -7.97
N PHE A 447 -1.02 -15.55 -6.90
CA PHE A 447 -0.45 -16.41 -5.85
C PHE A 447 -1.05 -16.21 -4.46
N GLU A 448 -1.74 -15.11 -4.18
CA GLU A 448 -2.17 -14.74 -2.83
C GLU A 448 -3.69 -14.51 -2.72
N MET A 449 -4.36 -14.22 -3.85
CA MET A 449 -5.81 -13.96 -3.88
C MET A 449 -6.55 -15.11 -4.55
N ASP A 450 -7.70 -15.49 -3.99
CA ASP A 450 -8.61 -16.52 -4.58
C ASP A 450 -9.68 -15.89 -5.47
N ALA A 451 -9.96 -14.61 -5.34
CA ALA A 451 -11.03 -13.92 -6.04
C ALA A 451 -10.67 -12.47 -6.38
N GLY A 452 -11.26 -11.95 -7.44
CA GLY A 452 -11.12 -10.56 -7.87
C GLY A 452 -12.24 -10.16 -8.83
N TYR A 453 -12.18 -8.94 -9.36
CA TYR A 453 -13.08 -8.47 -10.40
C TYR A 453 -12.29 -8.10 -11.67
N CYS A 454 -12.96 -7.70 -12.73
CA CYS A 454 -12.41 -7.53 -14.08
C CYS A 454 -11.04 -6.83 -14.14
N THR A 455 -10.77 -5.82 -13.30
CA THR A 455 -9.46 -5.15 -13.33
C THR A 455 -8.31 -6.03 -12.85
N TYR A 456 -8.55 -6.96 -11.91
CA TYR A 456 -7.55 -7.94 -11.47
C TYR A 456 -7.26 -8.97 -12.56
N PHE A 457 -8.33 -9.53 -13.17
CA PHE A 457 -8.23 -10.50 -14.26
C PHE A 457 -7.49 -9.90 -15.46
N ALA A 458 -7.96 -8.75 -15.95
CA ALA A 458 -7.35 -8.08 -17.10
C ALA A 458 -5.90 -7.66 -16.85
N THR A 459 -5.59 -7.11 -15.65
CA THR A 459 -4.22 -6.73 -15.29
C THR A 459 -3.29 -7.93 -15.29
N THR A 460 -3.74 -9.04 -14.72
CA THR A 460 -2.94 -10.27 -14.61
C THR A 460 -2.72 -10.91 -15.98
N MET A 461 -3.74 -10.96 -16.84
CA MET A 461 -3.60 -11.46 -18.20
C MET A 461 -2.60 -10.62 -19.00
N VAL A 462 -2.69 -9.29 -18.95
CA VAL A 462 -1.71 -8.43 -19.65
C VAL A 462 -0.30 -8.65 -19.10
N ALA A 463 -0.12 -8.77 -17.78
CA ALA A 463 1.20 -9.01 -17.20
C ALA A 463 1.80 -10.35 -17.63
N MET A 464 1.01 -11.42 -17.65
CA MET A 464 1.44 -12.76 -18.11
C MET A 464 1.80 -12.75 -19.59
N LEU A 465 0.97 -12.15 -20.45
CA LEU A 465 1.24 -12.07 -21.89
C LEU A 465 2.49 -11.25 -22.20
N ARG A 466 2.69 -10.11 -21.52
CA ARG A 466 3.88 -9.29 -21.67
C ARG A 466 5.16 -10.02 -21.23
N ALA A 467 5.07 -10.83 -20.17
CA ALA A 467 6.18 -11.66 -19.73
C ALA A 467 6.58 -12.72 -20.79
N GLU A 468 5.62 -13.16 -21.61
CA GLU A 468 5.81 -14.08 -22.75
C GLU A 468 6.17 -13.36 -24.06
N GLY A 469 6.42 -12.06 -24.02
CA GLY A 469 6.76 -11.25 -25.20
C GLY A 469 5.58 -10.97 -26.13
N VAL A 470 4.35 -11.24 -25.70
CA VAL A 470 3.13 -10.95 -26.47
C VAL A 470 2.65 -9.52 -26.13
N PRO A 471 2.58 -8.61 -27.12
CA PRO A 471 2.10 -7.26 -26.88
C PRO A 471 0.62 -7.26 -26.48
N ALA A 472 0.35 -6.74 -25.30
CA ALA A 472 -0.98 -6.68 -24.71
C ALA A 472 -1.21 -5.34 -23.99
N ARG A 473 -2.48 -4.88 -23.95
CA ARG A 473 -2.86 -3.62 -23.31
C ARG A 473 -4.18 -3.74 -22.55
N PHE A 474 -4.32 -2.89 -21.54
CA PHE A 474 -5.49 -2.85 -20.66
C PHE A 474 -6.51 -1.84 -21.18
N VAL A 475 -7.78 -2.23 -21.21
CA VAL A 475 -8.88 -1.40 -21.69
C VAL A 475 -9.96 -1.33 -20.62
N THR A 476 -10.55 -0.14 -20.45
CA THR A 476 -11.74 0.08 -19.64
C THR A 476 -12.91 0.57 -20.49
N GLY A 477 -14.11 0.29 -20.03
CA GLY A 477 -15.34 0.68 -20.68
C GLY A 477 -16.53 -0.05 -20.09
N TYR A 478 -17.44 -0.44 -20.92
CA TYR A 478 -18.66 -1.14 -20.52
C TYR A 478 -18.89 -2.39 -21.38
N THR A 479 -19.53 -3.39 -20.80
CA THR A 479 -20.14 -4.50 -21.55
C THR A 479 -21.31 -3.97 -22.39
N PRO A 480 -21.93 -4.76 -23.28
CA PRO A 480 -23.02 -4.31 -24.12
C PRO A 480 -24.19 -3.66 -23.37
N GLY A 481 -24.43 -4.06 -22.11
CA GLY A 481 -25.58 -3.65 -21.32
C GLY A 481 -26.84 -4.52 -21.57
N GLU A 482 -27.98 -4.06 -21.08
CA GLU A 482 -29.28 -4.73 -21.26
C GLU A 482 -29.87 -4.34 -22.61
N ARG A 483 -30.09 -5.32 -23.50
CA ARG A 483 -30.81 -5.10 -24.75
C ARG A 483 -32.30 -4.90 -24.48
N VAL A 484 -32.82 -3.74 -24.81
CA VAL A 484 -34.21 -3.36 -24.54
C VAL A 484 -35.09 -3.35 -25.80
N ASP A 485 -34.49 -3.20 -27.00
CA ASP A 485 -35.15 -3.33 -28.30
C ASP A 485 -34.19 -3.96 -29.31
N ASP A 486 -34.61 -4.15 -30.55
CA ASP A 486 -33.83 -4.84 -31.60
C ASP A 486 -32.43 -4.21 -31.79
N ASP A 487 -32.32 -2.91 -31.76
CA ASP A 487 -31.09 -2.15 -31.94
C ASP A 487 -30.75 -1.22 -30.76
N GLU A 488 -31.41 -1.37 -29.59
CA GLU A 488 -31.23 -0.49 -28.45
C GLU A 488 -30.72 -1.23 -27.23
N TYR A 489 -29.66 -0.66 -26.62
CA TYR A 489 -28.98 -1.17 -25.42
C TYR A 489 -28.97 -0.10 -24.34
N VAL A 490 -29.33 -0.46 -23.11
CA VAL A 490 -29.25 0.38 -21.91
C VAL A 490 -28.04 -0.03 -21.10
N VAL A 491 -27.12 0.90 -20.92
CA VAL A 491 -25.83 0.68 -20.24
C VAL A 491 -25.82 1.34 -18.89
N ARG A 492 -25.59 0.57 -17.84
CA ARG A 492 -25.58 1.03 -16.44
C ARG A 492 -24.17 1.11 -15.87
N GLY A 493 -24.03 1.76 -14.74
CA GLY A 493 -22.78 1.71 -14.02
C GLY A 493 -22.35 0.28 -13.62
N LEU A 494 -23.31 -0.68 -13.50
CA LEU A 494 -23.03 -2.10 -13.28
C LEU A 494 -22.28 -2.75 -14.44
N ASP A 495 -22.51 -2.27 -15.67
CA ASP A 495 -21.88 -2.79 -16.88
C ASP A 495 -20.43 -2.30 -17.06
N SER A 496 -19.92 -1.48 -16.08
CA SER A 496 -18.52 -1.05 -16.06
C SER A 496 -17.57 -2.24 -16.03
N HIS A 497 -16.65 -2.29 -16.98
CA HIS A 497 -15.82 -3.45 -17.22
C HIS A 497 -14.40 -3.11 -17.65
N ALA A 498 -13.47 -4.06 -17.45
CA ALA A 498 -12.10 -4.01 -17.93
C ALA A 498 -11.74 -5.31 -18.61
N TRP A 499 -11.04 -5.19 -19.75
CA TRP A 499 -10.62 -6.34 -20.56
C TRP A 499 -9.24 -6.12 -21.16
N VAL A 500 -8.78 -7.07 -21.94
CA VAL A 500 -7.48 -7.07 -22.59
C VAL A 500 -7.63 -6.92 -24.10
N GLN A 501 -6.72 -6.20 -24.72
CA GLN A 501 -6.49 -6.29 -26.13
C GLN A 501 -5.07 -6.81 -26.38
N VAL A 502 -4.98 -7.83 -27.24
CA VAL A 502 -3.72 -8.49 -27.64
C VAL A 502 -3.45 -8.10 -29.10
N TYR A 503 -2.22 -7.70 -29.38
CA TYR A 503 -1.84 -7.41 -30.77
C TYR A 503 -1.49 -8.70 -31.50
N VAL A 504 -2.19 -8.93 -32.59
CA VAL A 504 -1.93 -10.05 -33.52
C VAL A 504 -1.38 -9.43 -34.81
N PRO A 505 -0.20 -9.85 -35.31
CA PRO A 505 0.36 -9.33 -36.56
C PRO A 505 -0.64 -9.42 -37.71
N ASP A 506 -0.69 -8.38 -38.56
CA ASP A 506 -1.59 -8.19 -39.71
C ASP A 506 -3.07 -8.00 -39.37
N GLU A 507 -3.52 -8.44 -38.16
CA GLU A 507 -4.92 -8.35 -37.69
C GLU A 507 -5.15 -7.18 -36.74
N GLY A 508 -4.08 -6.71 -36.05
CA GLY A 508 -4.15 -5.62 -35.10
C GLY A 508 -4.57 -6.05 -33.69
N TRP A 509 -5.39 -5.23 -33.04
CA TRP A 509 -5.76 -5.42 -31.64
C TRP A 509 -7.04 -6.23 -31.49
N ILE A 510 -6.93 -7.44 -30.94
CA ILE A 510 -8.01 -8.41 -30.71
C ILE A 510 -8.40 -8.42 -29.24
N ARG A 511 -9.69 -8.42 -28.93
CA ARG A 511 -10.24 -8.44 -27.56
C ARG A 511 -10.17 -9.85 -26.95
N PHE A 512 -9.80 -9.89 -25.65
CA PHE A 512 -9.89 -11.03 -24.75
C PHE A 512 -10.49 -10.56 -23.44
N ASP A 513 -11.34 -11.38 -22.82
CA ASP A 513 -11.98 -11.06 -21.54
C ASP A 513 -11.78 -12.21 -20.55
N PRO A 514 -10.71 -12.17 -19.72
CA PRO A 514 -10.39 -13.27 -18.80
C PRO A 514 -11.31 -13.34 -17.58
N THR A 515 -12.38 -12.53 -17.52
CA THR A 515 -13.30 -12.50 -16.39
C THR A 515 -14.40 -13.53 -16.58
N PRO A 516 -14.65 -14.46 -15.62
CA PRO A 516 -15.73 -15.41 -15.72
C PRO A 516 -17.08 -14.72 -15.94
N SER A 517 -17.69 -14.92 -17.10
CA SER A 517 -18.90 -14.19 -17.55
C SER A 517 -20.13 -14.53 -16.72
N GLU A 518 -20.41 -15.83 -16.49
CA GLU A 518 -21.62 -16.29 -15.80
C GLU A 518 -21.75 -15.78 -14.34
N PRO A 519 -20.71 -15.85 -13.47
CA PRO A 519 -20.78 -15.28 -12.14
C PRO A 519 -20.93 -13.75 -12.14
N ARG A 520 -20.26 -13.05 -13.07
CA ARG A 520 -20.37 -11.60 -13.25
C ARG A 520 -21.80 -11.18 -13.60
N GLU A 521 -22.36 -11.72 -14.68
CA GLU A 521 -23.71 -11.42 -15.15
C GLU A 521 -24.79 -11.79 -14.13
N SER A 522 -24.58 -12.87 -13.36
CA SER A 522 -25.48 -13.26 -12.30
C SER A 522 -25.50 -12.23 -11.18
N ALA A 523 -24.34 -11.68 -10.78
CA ALA A 523 -24.23 -10.63 -9.79
C ALA A 523 -24.87 -9.31 -10.27
N GLU A 524 -24.66 -8.94 -11.54
CA GLU A 524 -25.26 -7.75 -12.17
C GLU A 524 -26.79 -7.85 -12.20
N ARG A 525 -27.34 -8.95 -12.69
CA ARG A 525 -28.80 -9.22 -12.74
C ARG A 525 -29.43 -9.21 -11.35
N ALA A 526 -28.79 -9.83 -10.37
CA ALA A 526 -29.28 -9.81 -8.99
C ALA A 526 -29.34 -8.37 -8.45
N ARG A 527 -28.33 -7.55 -8.70
CA ARG A 527 -28.27 -6.16 -8.25
C ARG A 527 -29.30 -5.27 -8.96
N ILE A 528 -29.52 -5.45 -10.26
CA ILE A 528 -30.56 -4.74 -11.02
C ILE A 528 -31.94 -5.08 -10.45
N THR A 529 -32.19 -6.37 -10.19
CA THR A 529 -33.47 -6.85 -9.63
C THR A 529 -33.71 -6.24 -8.26
N ASP A 530 -32.71 -6.22 -7.39
CA ASP A 530 -32.78 -5.59 -6.05
C ASP A 530 -33.04 -4.09 -6.13
N ALA A 531 -32.35 -3.38 -7.05
CA ALA A 531 -32.53 -1.96 -7.26
C ALA A 531 -33.94 -1.60 -7.78
N ARG A 532 -34.48 -2.40 -8.71
CA ARG A 532 -35.86 -2.26 -9.21
C ARG A 532 -36.89 -2.51 -8.09
N GLN A 533 -36.69 -3.54 -7.26
CA GLN A 533 -37.57 -3.85 -6.12
C GLN A 533 -37.54 -2.79 -5.03
N SER A 534 -36.38 -2.21 -4.78
CA SER A 534 -36.22 -1.13 -3.79
C SER A 534 -36.62 0.26 -4.30
N GLY A 535 -36.97 0.38 -5.59
CA GLY A 535 -37.37 1.66 -6.20
C GLY A 535 -36.21 2.65 -6.31
N GLU A 536 -34.98 2.18 -6.52
CA GLU A 536 -33.85 3.08 -6.74
C GLU A 536 -34.07 3.93 -8.00
N PRO A 537 -33.86 5.25 -7.97
CA PRO A 537 -34.12 6.12 -9.12
C PRO A 537 -33.05 5.92 -10.21
N GLY A 538 -33.46 6.02 -11.48
CA GLY A 538 -32.57 5.99 -12.65
C GLY A 538 -32.04 4.61 -13.00
N VAL A 539 -32.69 3.54 -12.55
CA VAL A 539 -32.36 2.14 -12.90
C VAL A 539 -32.84 1.79 -14.30
N ASP A 540 -33.92 2.41 -14.73
CA ASP A 540 -34.50 2.26 -16.06
C ASP A 540 -34.62 3.65 -16.75
N THR A 541 -34.59 3.67 -18.09
CA THR A 541 -34.80 4.89 -18.89
C THR A 541 -36.25 5.37 -18.79
N GLU A 542 -36.48 6.69 -18.85
CA GLU A 542 -37.82 7.28 -18.81
C GLU A 542 -38.62 7.10 -20.12
N SER A 543 -38.08 6.44 -21.14
CA SER A 543 -38.80 6.14 -22.38
C SER A 543 -40.07 5.34 -22.06
N PRO A 544 -41.25 5.77 -22.56
CA PRO A 544 -42.49 5.09 -22.28
C PRO A 544 -42.46 3.69 -22.89
N ARG A 545 -42.16 2.66 -22.07
CA ARG A 545 -42.39 1.29 -22.47
C ARG A 545 -43.88 1.14 -22.68
N THR A 546 -44.32 0.88 -23.89
CA THR A 546 -45.59 0.24 -24.15
C THR A 546 -45.54 -1.17 -23.54
N THR A 547 -45.71 -1.25 -22.23
CA THR A 547 -46.04 -2.51 -21.60
C THR A 547 -47.42 -2.87 -22.16
N PRO A 548 -47.63 -4.01 -22.85
CA PRO A 548 -49.00 -4.43 -23.18
C PRO A 548 -49.71 -4.70 -21.86
N THR A 549 -50.54 -3.76 -21.45
CA THR A 549 -51.48 -3.91 -20.38
C THR A 549 -52.34 -5.12 -20.72
N PRO A 550 -52.39 -6.20 -19.91
CA PRO A 550 -53.38 -7.23 -20.11
C PRO A 550 -54.74 -6.56 -19.92
N THR A 551 -55.42 -6.32 -21.03
CA THR A 551 -56.81 -5.83 -21.06
C THR A 551 -57.65 -6.88 -20.33
N GLY A 552 -58.03 -6.58 -19.11
CA GLY A 552 -59.09 -7.33 -18.42
C GLY A 552 -60.40 -7.13 -19.18
N GLY A 553 -60.72 -8.09 -19.97
CA GLY A 553 -62.07 -8.22 -20.56
C GLY A 553 -62.91 -9.10 -19.65
N ASP A 554 -63.85 -8.47 -18.97
CA ASP A 554 -65.01 -9.17 -18.40
C ASP A 554 -65.79 -9.85 -19.54
N GLY A 555 -66.00 -11.14 -19.44
CA GLY A 555 -66.79 -11.88 -20.38
C GLY A 555 -67.10 -13.28 -19.88
N GLU A 556 -68.29 -13.41 -19.32
CA GLU A 556 -68.90 -14.66 -18.88
C GLU A 556 -68.96 -15.74 -19.97
N GLY A 557 -68.78 -16.97 -19.54
CA GLY A 557 -69.59 -18.11 -19.99
C GLY A 557 -69.02 -19.08 -20.98
N SER A 558 -68.90 -20.24 -20.51
CA SER A 558 -69.29 -21.52 -21.10
C SER A 558 -68.24 -22.60 -21.19
N SER A 559 -68.51 -23.64 -20.45
CA SER A 559 -67.95 -24.95 -20.42
C SER A 559 -67.86 -25.68 -21.80
N ALA A 560 -66.79 -26.43 -22.00
CA ALA A 560 -66.75 -27.77 -22.53
C ALA A 560 -65.30 -28.27 -22.59
N ASP A 561 -64.95 -29.17 -21.72
CA ASP A 561 -64.70 -30.61 -21.88
C ASP A 561 -63.81 -30.97 -23.10
N ALA A 562 -62.59 -31.36 -22.83
CA ALA A 562 -61.87 -32.47 -23.50
C ALA A 562 -60.48 -32.70 -22.87
N THR A 563 -60.40 -33.66 -22.00
CA THR A 563 -59.25 -34.52 -21.72
C THR A 563 -59.07 -35.51 -22.92
N PRO A 564 -58.00 -36.32 -23.01
CA PRO A 564 -56.77 -36.51 -22.30
C PRO A 564 -55.57 -37.11 -23.07
N THR A 565 -54.42 -37.16 -22.42
CA THR A 565 -53.53 -38.32 -22.13
C THR A 565 -52.81 -39.03 -23.29
N PRO A 566 -51.75 -39.84 -23.01
CA PRO A 566 -50.46 -39.58 -22.34
C PRO A 566 -49.30 -40.27 -23.13
N ALA A 567 -48.12 -40.15 -22.62
CA ALA A 567 -47.01 -41.11 -22.54
C ALA A 567 -45.66 -40.42 -22.67
N GLY A 568 -44.67 -40.74 -21.93
CA GLY A 568 -44.34 -41.78 -20.99
C GLY A 568 -43.07 -41.48 -20.23
N ASN A 569 -43.04 -42.02 -19.10
CA ASN A 569 -42.03 -42.47 -18.17
C ASN A 569 -40.55 -42.13 -18.36
N ALA A 570 -39.94 -41.54 -17.31
CA ALA A 570 -38.95 -42.27 -16.50
C ALA A 570 -38.74 -41.58 -15.14
N SER A 571 -38.94 -42.38 -14.13
CA SER A 571 -38.79 -42.14 -12.71
C SER A 571 -37.31 -41.91 -12.34
N VAL A 572 -37.06 -41.12 -11.25
CA VAL A 572 -36.69 -41.66 -9.91
C VAL A 572 -36.28 -40.51 -8.99
N GLY A 573 -36.77 -40.48 -7.75
CA GLY A 573 -36.08 -39.97 -6.59
C GLY A 573 -36.80 -38.90 -5.79
N THR A 574 -37.76 -39.36 -4.99
CA THR A 574 -38.37 -38.61 -3.87
C THR A 574 -37.35 -38.26 -2.79
N GLY A 575 -37.28 -37.01 -2.40
CA GLY A 575 -36.63 -36.52 -1.19
C GLY A 575 -37.37 -35.30 -0.67
N ASP A 576 -37.99 -35.50 0.45
CA ASP A 576 -38.86 -34.69 1.30
C ASP A 576 -38.44 -33.21 1.48
N PRO A 577 -39.33 -32.23 1.42
CA PRO A 577 -39.02 -30.86 1.81
C PRO A 577 -39.36 -30.67 3.29
N GLY A 578 -38.36 -30.69 4.14
CA GLY A 578 -38.47 -30.43 5.56
C GLY A 578 -37.48 -29.38 6.07
N ALA A 579 -38.02 -28.33 6.68
CA ALA A 579 -37.40 -27.43 7.66
C ALA A 579 -36.43 -26.38 7.13
N ILE A 580 -36.96 -25.18 6.99
CA ILE A 580 -36.23 -23.91 7.09
C ILE A 580 -35.67 -23.80 8.52
N GLY A 581 -34.37 -24.01 8.67
CA GLY A 581 -33.60 -23.77 9.87
C GLY A 581 -32.86 -22.46 9.77
N ASP A 582 -33.12 -21.62 10.72
CA ASP A 582 -32.46 -20.37 11.07
C ASP A 582 -30.93 -20.54 11.05
N ILE A 583 -30.22 -19.87 10.13
CA ILE A 583 -28.75 -19.89 10.10
C ILE A 583 -28.24 -18.63 10.79
N GLY A 584 -28.05 -18.74 12.10
CA GLY A 584 -27.19 -17.82 12.86
C GLY A 584 -25.72 -17.93 12.36
N PRO A 585 -24.87 -16.94 12.65
CA PRO A 585 -23.52 -16.87 12.12
C PRO A 585 -22.67 -18.05 12.60
N THR A 586 -22.38 -18.96 11.70
CA THR A 586 -21.43 -20.06 11.94
C THR A 586 -20.02 -19.47 12.03
N ALA A 587 -19.43 -19.61 13.19
CA ALA A 587 -18.00 -19.41 13.44
C ALA A 587 -17.21 -20.27 12.45
N SER A 588 -16.35 -19.61 11.67
CA SER A 588 -15.39 -20.28 10.79
C SER A 588 -14.46 -21.15 11.65
N SER A 589 -14.51 -22.44 11.40
CA SER A 589 -13.53 -23.40 11.89
C SER A 589 -12.15 -23.01 11.36
N SER A 590 -11.25 -22.66 12.28
CA SER A 590 -9.83 -22.48 12.04
C SER A 590 -9.25 -23.76 11.44
N ALA A 591 -8.93 -23.73 10.16
CA ALA A 591 -8.05 -24.72 9.56
C ALA A 591 -6.64 -24.47 10.11
N ASP A 592 -6.05 -25.57 10.56
CA ASP A 592 -4.72 -25.75 11.14
C ASP A 592 -3.64 -25.10 10.24
N SER A 593 -3.28 -23.83 10.56
CA SER A 593 -2.17 -23.13 9.94
C SER A 593 -0.93 -23.46 10.75
N GLY A 594 -0.05 -24.28 10.21
CA GLY A 594 1.30 -24.45 10.72
C GLY A 594 1.98 -23.07 10.90
N PRO A 595 3.00 -22.94 11.76
CA PRO A 595 3.59 -21.64 12.08
C PRO A 595 4.20 -21.01 10.82
N THR A 596 3.51 -20.02 10.24
CA THR A 596 4.05 -19.18 9.19
C THR A 596 5.15 -18.30 9.79
N LEU A 597 6.32 -18.28 9.16
CA LEU A 597 7.38 -17.36 9.53
C LEU A 597 6.86 -15.91 9.38
N PRO A 598 7.08 -15.05 10.40
CA PRO A 598 6.64 -13.66 10.31
C PRO A 598 7.31 -12.95 9.14
N SER A 599 6.60 -12.01 8.51
CA SER A 599 7.11 -11.23 7.39
C SER A 599 8.42 -10.51 7.75
N THR A 600 9.25 -10.24 6.75
CA THR A 600 10.53 -9.52 6.94
C THR A 600 10.33 -8.16 7.63
N GLU A 601 9.20 -7.51 7.42
CA GLU A 601 8.80 -6.25 8.08
C GLU A 601 8.53 -6.46 9.57
N THR A 602 7.80 -7.52 9.92
CA THR A 602 7.54 -7.91 11.31
C THR A 602 8.84 -8.25 12.04
N LEU A 603 9.76 -8.97 11.38
CA LEU A 603 11.07 -9.28 11.95
C LEU A 603 11.94 -8.03 12.13
N ALA A 604 11.90 -7.08 11.20
CA ALA A 604 12.61 -5.79 11.31
C ALA A 604 12.05 -4.96 12.48
N LEU A 605 10.73 -4.87 12.63
CA LEU A 605 10.06 -4.19 13.74
C LEU A 605 10.45 -4.80 15.10
N TRP A 606 10.42 -6.13 15.23
CA TRP A 606 10.86 -6.83 16.44
C TRP A 606 12.34 -6.58 16.72
N GLY A 607 13.20 -6.54 15.69
CA GLY A 607 14.61 -6.17 15.82
C GLY A 607 14.79 -4.78 16.44
N VAL A 608 14.07 -3.77 15.93
CA VAL A 608 14.10 -2.39 16.47
C VAL A 608 13.61 -2.35 17.92
N VAL A 609 12.51 -3.04 18.23
CA VAL A 609 11.98 -3.13 19.62
C VAL A 609 13.00 -3.74 20.56
N LEU A 610 13.65 -4.85 20.17
CA LEU A 610 14.65 -5.53 20.98
C LEU A 610 15.88 -4.65 21.25
N VAL A 611 16.34 -3.91 20.24
CA VAL A 611 17.47 -2.95 20.41
C VAL A 611 17.08 -1.85 21.40
N GLY A 612 15.87 -1.31 21.31
CA GLY A 612 15.40 -0.27 22.21
C GLY A 612 15.20 -0.75 23.65
N VAL A 613 14.62 -1.92 23.80
CA VAL A 613 14.48 -2.57 25.12
C VAL A 613 15.87 -2.84 25.72
N GLY A 614 16.84 -3.32 24.93
CA GLY A 614 18.22 -3.53 25.34
C GLY A 614 18.89 -2.23 25.82
N ALA A 615 18.74 -1.14 25.05
CA ALA A 615 19.26 0.18 25.41
C ALA A 615 18.58 0.73 26.69
N ALA A 616 17.26 0.55 26.82
CA ALA A 616 16.51 0.95 28.00
C ALA A 616 16.94 0.19 29.26
N ILE A 617 17.10 -1.12 29.16
CA ILE A 617 17.60 -1.99 30.25
C ILE A 617 19.00 -1.54 30.68
N ARG A 618 19.89 -1.28 29.72
CA ARG A 618 21.26 -0.82 29.98
C ARG A 618 21.27 0.55 30.66
N ARG A 619 20.52 1.53 30.15
CA ARG A 619 20.49 2.89 30.69
C ARG A 619 19.86 2.98 32.06
N THR A 620 18.74 2.32 32.29
CA THR A 620 18.03 2.38 33.57
C THR A 620 18.68 1.53 34.63
N GLY A 621 19.69 0.71 34.29
CA GLY A 621 20.24 -0.31 35.19
C GLY A 621 19.19 -1.34 35.65
N ALA A 622 18.04 -1.39 34.93
CA ALA A 622 16.94 -2.29 35.31
C ALA A 622 17.36 -3.75 35.28
N GLY A 623 18.21 -4.13 34.29
CA GLY A 623 18.79 -5.47 34.24
C GLY A 623 19.61 -5.80 35.48
N GLY A 624 20.51 -4.91 35.89
CA GLY A 624 21.28 -5.07 37.14
C GLY A 624 20.40 -5.14 38.38
N ARG A 625 19.35 -4.30 38.43
CA ARG A 625 18.37 -4.29 39.54
C ARG A 625 17.53 -5.59 39.56
N ALA A 626 17.08 -6.06 38.41
CA ALA A 626 16.33 -7.28 38.28
C ALA A 626 17.17 -8.53 38.69
N ILE A 627 18.42 -8.61 38.20
CA ILE A 627 19.36 -9.67 38.56
C ILE A 627 19.64 -9.63 40.05
N ARG A 628 19.89 -8.45 40.64
CA ARG A 628 20.09 -8.33 42.10
C ARG A 628 18.83 -8.62 42.91
N ALA A 629 17.65 -8.27 42.42
CA ALA A 629 16.38 -8.63 43.06
C ALA A 629 16.11 -10.13 43.05
N VAL A 630 16.44 -10.80 41.94
CA VAL A 630 16.39 -12.29 41.87
C VAL A 630 17.44 -12.91 42.76
N TRP A 631 18.66 -12.36 42.78
CA TRP A 631 19.74 -12.81 43.68
C TRP A 631 19.36 -12.64 45.14
N LEU A 632 18.72 -11.54 45.53
CA LEU A 632 18.23 -11.31 46.88
C LEU A 632 17.20 -12.37 47.34
N ARG A 633 16.34 -12.82 46.41
CA ARG A 633 15.27 -13.78 46.66
C ARG A 633 15.70 -15.26 46.56
N ARG A 634 16.82 -15.53 45.84
CA ARG A 634 17.30 -16.92 45.68
C ARG A 634 18.33 -17.30 46.74
N ARG A 635 18.07 -18.41 47.44
CA ARG A 635 19.07 -19.08 48.24
C ARG A 635 20.15 -19.65 47.31
N GLY A 636 21.39 -19.16 47.43
CA GLY A 636 22.49 -19.69 46.64
C GLY A 636 22.81 -21.15 47.02
N PRO A 637 23.55 -21.87 46.15
CA PRO A 637 23.98 -23.22 46.47
C PRO A 637 24.82 -23.24 47.76
N ARG A 638 24.61 -24.25 48.61
CA ARG A 638 25.39 -24.47 49.85
C ARG A 638 26.87 -24.68 49.51
N ARG A 639 27.71 -23.87 50.15
CA ARG A 639 29.18 -23.92 49.99
C ARG A 639 29.81 -24.16 51.35
N ASN A 640 31.02 -23.64 51.59
CA ASN A 640 31.62 -23.56 52.90
C ASN A 640 30.76 -22.67 53.83
N PRO A 641 30.56 -23.04 55.13
CA PRO A 641 29.78 -22.29 56.10
C PRO A 641 30.19 -20.82 56.21
N ASP A 642 31.45 -20.50 56.22
CA ASP A 642 31.96 -19.12 56.28
C ASP A 642 31.56 -18.33 55.05
N ALA A 643 31.67 -18.92 53.87
CA ALA A 643 31.25 -18.27 52.63
C ALA A 643 29.72 -18.05 52.57
N ASP A 644 28.93 -18.93 53.13
CA ASP A 644 27.49 -18.80 53.23
C ASP A 644 27.05 -17.74 54.22
N ALA A 645 27.76 -17.58 55.35
CA ALA A 645 27.58 -16.49 56.34
C ALA A 645 27.93 -15.13 55.75
N VAL A 646 29.03 -15.01 55.01
CA VAL A 646 29.40 -13.78 54.29
C VAL A 646 28.31 -13.41 53.27
N ARG A 647 27.82 -14.38 52.52
CA ARG A 647 26.74 -14.13 51.53
C ARG A 647 25.43 -13.72 52.20
N ALA A 648 25.09 -14.30 53.35
CA ALA A 648 23.92 -13.90 54.11
C ALA A 648 24.03 -12.43 54.53
N PHE A 649 25.21 -12.02 55.04
CA PHE A 649 25.43 -10.63 55.37
C PHE A 649 25.39 -9.69 54.15
N ASP A 650 25.95 -10.04 52.98
CA ASP A 650 25.89 -9.25 51.78
C ASP A 650 24.43 -9.01 51.30
N ARG A 651 23.57 -10.03 51.43
CA ARG A 651 22.14 -9.92 51.17
C ARG A 651 21.44 -8.99 52.17
N LEU A 652 21.76 -9.09 53.45
CA LEU A 652 21.26 -8.19 54.50
C LEU A 652 21.68 -6.74 54.23
N ALA A 653 22.97 -6.52 53.99
CA ALA A 653 23.50 -5.18 53.70
C ALA A 653 22.79 -4.55 52.48
N TYR A 654 22.63 -5.29 51.41
CA TYR A 654 21.90 -4.81 50.22
C TYR A 654 20.42 -4.50 50.52
N LEU A 655 19.74 -5.29 51.35
CA LEU A 655 18.37 -5.03 51.78
C LEU A 655 18.28 -3.71 52.55
N LEU A 656 19.17 -3.52 53.53
CA LEU A 656 19.22 -2.32 54.40
C LEU A 656 19.63 -1.06 53.58
N GLU A 657 20.61 -1.15 52.67
CA GLU A 657 21.02 -0.04 51.80
C GLU A 657 19.88 0.41 50.92
N ARG A 658 19.00 -0.48 50.51
CA ARG A 658 17.85 -0.14 49.67
C ARG A 658 16.69 0.49 50.45
N GLN A 659 16.54 0.17 51.71
CA GLN A 659 15.38 0.58 52.51
C GLN A 659 15.69 1.80 53.39
N GLU A 660 16.89 1.90 53.87
CA GLU A 660 17.26 2.92 54.84
C GLU A 660 18.21 3.97 54.21
N ARG A 661 19.48 3.64 54.09
CA ARG A 661 20.50 4.48 53.47
C ARG A 661 21.70 3.67 52.95
N PRO A 662 22.45 4.14 51.97
CA PRO A 662 23.71 3.53 51.59
C PRO A 662 24.75 3.66 52.72
N ARG A 663 25.63 2.62 52.80
CA ARG A 663 26.77 2.61 53.75
C ARG A 663 27.76 3.71 53.35
N ARG A 664 28.24 4.52 54.33
CA ARG A 664 29.19 5.57 54.09
C ARG A 664 30.60 5.00 53.83
N PRO A 665 31.45 5.71 53.02
CA PRO A 665 32.85 5.31 52.87
C PRO A 665 33.54 5.26 54.24
N GLY A 666 34.22 4.12 54.59
CA GLY A 666 34.89 3.91 55.86
C GLY A 666 34.00 3.44 57.02
N GLU A 667 32.68 3.37 56.84
CA GLU A 667 31.77 2.85 57.89
C GLU A 667 31.90 1.36 58.00
N THR A 668 32.14 0.87 59.24
CA THR A 668 32.27 -0.58 59.50
C THR A 668 30.91 -1.30 59.38
N PRO A 669 30.87 -2.60 59.06
CA PRO A 669 29.62 -3.35 59.02
C PRO A 669 28.80 -3.26 60.32
N ARG A 670 29.48 -3.26 61.49
CA ARG A 670 28.85 -3.14 62.81
C ARG A 670 28.24 -1.77 63.02
N ALA A 671 28.98 -0.71 62.70
CA ALA A 671 28.50 0.66 62.86
C ALA A 671 27.30 0.92 61.94
N TYR A 672 27.34 0.38 60.70
CA TYR A 672 26.26 0.52 59.75
C TYR A 672 24.98 -0.19 60.23
N VAL A 673 25.01 -1.48 60.51
CA VAL A 673 23.85 -2.23 60.96
C VAL A 673 23.24 -1.65 62.23
N SER A 674 24.06 -1.27 63.23
CA SER A 674 23.56 -0.70 64.49
C SER A 674 22.94 0.70 64.30
N SER A 675 23.31 1.44 63.23
CA SER A 675 22.76 2.78 62.96
C SER A 675 21.44 2.73 62.14
N VAL A 676 21.18 1.65 61.43
CA VAL A 676 20.01 1.55 60.49
C VAL A 676 18.94 0.59 60.93
N THR A 677 19.23 -0.34 61.85
CA THR A 677 18.20 -1.30 62.32
C THR A 677 18.42 -1.74 63.78
N THR A 678 17.33 -1.96 64.49
CA THR A 678 17.31 -2.53 65.82
C THR A 678 16.88 -4.00 65.81
N ASP A 679 16.66 -4.61 64.64
CA ASP A 679 16.19 -5.98 64.49
C ASP A 679 17.25 -6.99 64.98
N ASP A 680 16.88 -7.85 65.90
CA ASP A 680 17.78 -8.84 66.49
C ASP A 680 18.23 -9.91 65.49
N ARG A 681 17.43 -10.15 64.42
CA ARG A 681 17.79 -11.06 63.34
C ARG A 681 18.96 -10.49 62.52
N ALA A 682 18.92 -9.18 62.22
CA ALA A 682 20.01 -8.48 61.52
C ALA A 682 21.30 -8.46 62.36
N ARG A 683 21.20 -8.31 63.69
CA ARG A 683 22.35 -8.35 64.57
C ARG A 683 22.95 -9.75 64.64
N ARG A 684 22.13 -10.80 64.65
CA ARG A 684 22.61 -12.21 64.61
C ARG A 684 23.35 -12.52 63.31
N VAL A 685 22.81 -12.09 62.16
CA VAL A 685 23.49 -12.23 60.85
C VAL A 685 24.84 -11.50 60.86
N LEU A 686 24.90 -10.27 61.40
CA LEU A 686 26.15 -9.54 61.55
C LEU A 686 27.15 -10.30 62.43
N ALA A 687 26.74 -10.78 63.62
CA ALA A 687 27.62 -11.51 64.50
C ALA A 687 28.17 -12.83 63.88
N THR A 688 27.34 -13.50 63.07
CA THR A 688 27.77 -14.69 62.33
C THR A 688 28.76 -14.33 61.23
N TYR A 689 28.51 -13.21 60.50
CA TYR A 689 29.44 -12.66 59.51
C TYR A 689 30.81 -12.30 60.14
N GLU A 690 30.81 -11.61 61.27
CA GLU A 690 32.05 -11.21 61.95
C GLU A 690 32.87 -12.40 62.39
N ARG A 691 32.24 -13.46 62.91
CA ARG A 691 32.94 -14.73 63.29
C ARG A 691 33.50 -15.43 62.04
N ALA A 692 32.74 -15.46 60.93
CA ALA A 692 33.18 -16.06 59.67
C ALA A 692 34.34 -15.29 59.02
N ARG A 693 34.39 -13.96 59.20
CA ARG A 693 35.38 -13.10 58.53
C ARG A 693 36.62 -12.78 59.33
N TYR A 694 36.49 -12.67 60.69
CA TYR A 694 37.52 -12.21 61.58
C TYR A 694 37.79 -13.17 62.79
N GLY A 695 37.01 -14.21 62.98
CA GLY A 695 37.14 -15.15 64.00
C GLY A 695 37.59 -16.56 63.52
N ASP A 696 37.37 -17.59 64.31
CA ASP A 696 37.78 -18.98 64.07
C ASP A 696 36.83 -19.74 63.11
N GLY A 697 35.95 -19.02 62.37
CA GLY A 697 34.96 -19.57 61.47
C GLY A 697 33.60 -19.83 62.12
N VAL A 698 32.66 -20.35 61.32
CA VAL A 698 31.30 -20.70 61.77
C VAL A 698 30.94 -22.16 61.38
N ASP A 699 30.13 -22.81 62.22
CA ASP A 699 29.59 -24.11 61.89
C ASP A 699 28.41 -24.00 60.86
N ARG A 700 28.00 -25.17 60.38
CA ARG A 700 26.91 -25.23 59.37
C ARG A 700 25.57 -24.72 59.93
N ALA A 701 25.29 -25.00 61.22
CA ALA A 701 24.03 -24.60 61.84
C ALA A 701 23.93 -23.06 61.98
N ALA A 702 25.02 -22.40 62.39
CA ALA A 702 25.07 -20.93 62.46
C ALA A 702 24.97 -20.25 61.11
N ALA A 703 25.61 -20.80 60.04
CA ALA A 703 25.51 -20.29 58.68
C ALA A 703 24.08 -20.44 58.13
N ASP A 704 23.43 -21.58 58.30
CA ASP A 704 22.05 -21.81 57.88
C ASP A 704 21.07 -20.92 58.67
N ALA A 705 21.25 -20.72 59.98
CA ALA A 705 20.44 -19.81 60.79
C ALA A 705 20.56 -18.33 60.32
N ALA A 706 21.77 -17.92 59.96
CA ALA A 706 21.96 -16.58 59.37
C ALA A 706 21.24 -16.42 58.01
N ALA A 707 21.33 -17.43 57.16
CA ALA A 707 20.65 -17.43 55.88
C ALA A 707 19.11 -17.41 56.01
N ASP A 708 18.57 -18.21 56.98
CA ASP A 708 17.13 -18.25 57.29
C ASP A 708 16.63 -16.88 57.83
N ALA A 709 17.40 -16.24 58.71
CA ALA A 709 17.09 -14.90 59.22
C ALA A 709 17.03 -13.85 58.11
N VAL A 710 17.93 -13.92 57.13
CA VAL A 710 17.88 -13.02 55.96
C VAL A 710 16.69 -13.35 55.06
N ASP A 711 16.38 -14.60 54.80
CA ASP A 711 15.21 -15.00 54.00
C ASP A 711 13.89 -14.54 54.64
N GLU A 712 13.80 -14.55 55.97
CA GLU A 712 12.64 -14.03 56.69
C GLU A 712 12.54 -12.51 56.59
N LEU A 713 13.63 -11.79 56.78
CA LEU A 713 13.70 -10.34 56.60
C LEU A 713 13.36 -9.89 55.17
N VAL A 714 13.82 -10.65 54.18
CA VAL A 714 13.50 -10.36 52.75
C VAL A 714 12.01 -10.59 52.50
N ARG A 715 11.41 -11.68 53.00
CA ARG A 715 9.97 -11.92 52.84
C ARG A 715 9.12 -10.87 53.49
N GLU A 716 9.42 -10.52 54.74
CA GLU A 716 8.68 -9.52 55.52
C GLU A 716 8.73 -8.11 54.90
N ARG A 717 9.93 -7.71 54.41
CA ARG A 717 10.17 -6.38 53.94
C ARG A 717 10.02 -6.17 52.43
N THR A 718 9.84 -7.24 51.63
CA THR A 718 9.62 -7.16 50.16
C THR A 718 8.20 -7.50 49.71
N LEU A 719 7.33 -8.02 50.60
CA LEU A 719 5.91 -8.16 50.31
C LEU A 719 5.19 -6.82 50.54
N PRO A 720 4.28 -6.36 49.65
CA PRO A 720 3.49 -5.16 49.90
C PRO A 720 2.48 -5.44 51.01
N THR A 721 2.79 -5.05 52.24
CA THR A 721 1.82 -5.01 53.33
C THR A 721 1.07 -3.71 53.27
N ARG A 722 -0.20 -3.77 52.82
CA ARG A 722 -1.34 -2.86 52.93
C ARG A 722 -1.76 -2.16 51.64
N PRO A 723 -3.07 -2.25 51.30
CA PRO A 723 -3.66 -1.39 50.30
C PRO A 723 -3.71 0.04 50.81
N PHE A 724 -3.41 0.96 49.94
CA PHE A 724 -3.66 2.40 50.17
C PHE A 724 -5.15 2.61 50.44
N VAL A 725 -5.48 2.93 51.69
CA VAL A 725 -6.73 3.58 52.05
C VAL A 725 -6.37 5.06 52.27
N ARG A 726 -6.87 5.85 51.39
CA ARG A 726 -7.12 7.27 51.25
C ARG A 726 -6.26 7.98 50.22
#